data_01176c9b36dd30ccedb35f1e50665796
#
_entry.id   01176c9b36dd30ccedb35f1e50665796
#
_cell.length_a   1.000
_cell.length_b   1.000
_cell.length_c   1.000
_cell.angle_alpha   90.00
_cell.angle_beta   90.00
_cell.angle_gamma   90.00
#
_symmetry.space_group_name_H-M   'P 1'
#
loop_
_entity.id
_entity.type
_entity.pdbx_description
1 polymer ?
#
loop_
_entity_poly.entity_id
_entity_poly.type
_entity_poly.pdbx_seq_one_letter_code
_entity_poly.pdbx_strand_id
1 'polypeptide(L)'
;MRSRNTPAAGAPVRAQAPGRARAALVACGIAVTLLAGVTLAGSGARQAPPPPAQPPAAQSPAAPQLPRFRGGANLVRVDAYPTLKGKPVADLTAADFEVFEDGVAQKVESFEFVQVRAAGAQESRREPATVRDARSMAESARARIFVIYLDTYFTDIPGSHRIQRSLVNLLNRVVGDDDLFAVMTPDMSATDLALARRTTTIEGYLSKYWFWGQRGRLYPEDPVEQRYLECFPEQSFGRMCRIPGSDRDQKEPDNFYAGIAREMIQRRREKRVLDGLIDLSRYLGGLREERKAVIAISNGWLLHGPNPNLARLAPCDRPPGGGQVGTTPTGRITTDRMRSDYGYSQYDCDTDRQTLANLDNLRDFQDLMDVANASNVSFYPVDARGLASFDRDLNENPVLPPHAEYTLVRARVESLQTLAENTDGLAVVNTNNLDRGFQRIVDDLTSYYLLGYYSTNTSLDGKVRKIKVRVKRPGVEVRARRGYRAPTEEEFGRGTAQMTAAASAAPASAVQAAFDGIGVSRPGLPLRTAVSYMPTGERRARVWALAELGERLARDGEWARGGEVDVRVAAGDGATIGQKTVPLAAGARSAVVDMGELDLPAGEIVVRTRVKPGGGGLPVSDTIRIAEPPAADAPGAPMLLRRGPTTGIRYVPTADRQFRRTDRLRLELPSVGAIAATSAELLDRSGKPLAVAVATGVRTGDSLTWATADVALAPLAVGEYALRLRTERAGRAGEVVIGFRVVP
;
A
#
# COMPACT_ATOMS: atom_id res chain seq x y z
N MET A 1 27.33 -57.12 13.05
CA MET A 1 28.65 -56.77 13.59
C MET A 1 28.53 -55.39 14.16
N ARG A 2 28.29 -55.24 15.46
CA ARG A 2 29.22 -54.97 16.60
C ARG A 2 30.14 -53.79 16.25
N SER A 3 30.25 -52.66 16.97
CA SER A 3 30.13 -52.36 18.41
C SER A 3 30.03 -50.83 18.57
N ARG A 4 29.18 -50.28 19.38
CA ARG A 4 29.33 -49.80 20.77
C ARG A 4 30.69 -49.13 21.09
N ASN A 5 30.64 -47.82 21.44
CA ASN A 5 31.26 -47.33 22.67
C ASN A 5 30.81 -45.87 22.98
N THR A 6 30.12 -45.70 24.04
CA THR A 6 30.21 -44.57 24.99
C THR A 6 31.06 -45.07 26.18
N PRO A 7 31.68 -44.25 27.02
CA PRO A 7 31.16 -43.24 27.92
C PRO A 7 32.14 -42.06 28.14
N ALA A 8 31.87 -41.00 28.85
CA ALA A 8 31.69 -40.82 30.28
C ALA A 8 31.43 -39.37 30.67
N ALA A 9 30.78 -39.26 31.78
CA ALA A 9 30.37 -38.06 32.51
C ALA A 9 31.54 -37.22 33.09
N GLY A 10 31.29 -35.92 33.26
CA GLY A 10 32.07 -35.05 34.11
C GLY A 10 31.16 -33.94 34.69
N ALA A 11 30.98 -33.97 35.99
CA ALA A 11 30.10 -33.16 36.82
C ALA A 11 30.69 -31.76 37.19
N PRO A 12 30.03 -30.97 38.03
CA PRO A 12 29.80 -29.52 37.82
C PRO A 12 30.75 -28.63 38.64
N VAL A 13 30.94 -27.39 38.21
CA VAL A 13 31.63 -26.37 39.02
C VAL A 13 30.62 -25.31 39.49
N ARG A 14 30.70 -25.12 40.77
CA ARG A 14 29.94 -24.25 41.67
C ARG A 14 30.03 -22.78 41.33
N ALA A 15 28.92 -22.13 41.61
CA ALA A 15 28.76 -20.68 41.81
C ALA A 15 29.64 -20.14 42.95
N GLN A 16 30.17 -18.95 42.75
CA GLN A 16 30.59 -18.06 43.80
C GLN A 16 30.07 -16.64 43.52
N ALA A 17 29.30 -16.12 44.45
CA ALA A 17 29.00 -14.71 44.57
C ALA A 17 30.03 -14.01 45.47
N PRO A 18 30.29 -12.75 45.26
CA PRO A 18 30.68 -11.89 46.34
C PRO A 18 29.87 -10.58 46.38
N GLY A 19 29.46 -10.21 47.55
CA GLY A 19 30.18 -9.17 48.30
C GLY A 19 29.53 -7.81 48.20
N ARG A 20 28.72 -7.52 49.18
CA ARG A 20 28.20 -6.19 49.55
C ARG A 20 29.33 -5.22 49.89
N ALA A 21 29.26 -3.98 49.41
CA ALA A 21 29.94 -2.85 49.97
C ALA A 21 28.96 -1.70 50.23
N ARG A 22 29.10 -1.16 51.39
CA ARG A 22 28.21 -0.30 52.18
C ARG A 22 28.22 1.17 51.70
N ALA A 23 27.11 1.80 52.02
CA ALA A 23 26.82 3.22 52.00
C ALA A 23 27.79 4.12 52.80
N ALA A 24 27.91 5.36 52.38
CA ALA A 24 28.26 6.47 53.25
C ALA A 24 27.38 7.66 52.90
N LEU A 25 26.50 7.97 53.83
CA LEU A 25 25.75 9.21 54.00
C LEU A 25 26.72 10.30 54.49
N VAL A 26 26.63 11.49 53.87
CA VAL A 26 27.03 12.73 54.58
C VAL A 26 25.88 13.73 54.48
N ALA A 27 25.26 13.93 55.61
CA ALA A 27 24.33 15.02 55.90
C ALA A 27 25.11 16.23 56.43
N CYS A 28 24.81 17.42 55.94
CA CYS A 28 25.06 18.65 56.67
C CYS A 28 23.86 19.59 56.51
N GLY A 29 23.15 19.73 57.59
CA GLY A 29 22.19 20.77 57.85
C GLY A 29 22.84 21.98 58.50
N ILE A 30 22.10 23.05 58.52
CA ILE A 30 22.14 24.23 59.45
C ILE A 30 21.00 25.13 58.95
N ALA A 31 19.90 25.23 59.58
CA ALA A 31 19.51 25.98 60.81
C ALA A 31 18.92 27.38 60.49
N VAL A 32 17.70 27.48 60.90
CA VAL A 32 16.73 28.57 60.96
C VAL A 32 17.21 29.67 61.95
N THR A 33 16.94 30.95 61.62
CA THR A 33 16.59 31.95 62.65
C THR A 33 15.56 32.96 62.12
N LEU A 34 14.41 32.94 62.78
CA LEU A 34 13.38 33.97 62.85
C LEU A 34 13.88 35.18 63.66
N LEU A 35 13.55 36.39 63.19
CA LEU A 35 13.23 37.49 64.17
C LEU A 35 12.23 38.44 63.48
N ALA A 36 11.14 38.61 64.24
CA ALA A 36 10.08 39.55 63.93
C ALA A 36 10.47 40.95 64.50
N GLY A 37 10.05 42.00 63.79
CA GLY A 37 10.11 43.37 64.34
C GLY A 37 9.14 44.27 63.60
N VAL A 38 8.05 44.59 64.23
CA VAL A 38 7.02 45.55 63.86
C VAL A 38 7.46 46.95 64.25
N THR A 39 7.44 47.93 63.36
CA THR A 39 7.18 49.37 63.72
C THR A 39 6.47 50.06 62.55
N LEU A 40 5.40 50.74 62.93
CA LEU A 40 4.61 51.69 62.10
C LEU A 40 5.36 53.02 61.91
N ALA A 41 5.12 53.61 60.81
CA ALA A 41 4.64 54.97 60.52
C ALA A 41 5.42 55.71 59.40
N GLY A 42 4.70 56.41 58.55
CA GLY A 42 5.20 57.56 57.82
C GLY A 42 4.95 57.54 56.33
N SER A 43 3.83 58.17 55.92
CA SER A 43 3.46 58.52 54.55
C SER A 43 4.48 59.48 53.91
N GLY A 44 4.97 59.13 52.76
CA GLY A 44 5.77 60.05 51.91
C GLY A 44 5.84 59.43 50.51
N ALA A 45 5.04 59.96 49.59
CA ALA A 45 5.06 59.59 48.18
C ALA A 45 6.37 60.04 47.53
N ARG A 46 7.20 59.06 47.18
CA ARG A 46 8.32 59.27 46.26
C ARG A 46 8.14 58.31 45.07
N GLN A 47 8.13 58.93 43.88
CA GLN A 47 8.13 58.20 42.59
C GLN A 47 9.31 57.22 42.54
N ALA A 48 9.01 55.98 42.25
CA ALA A 48 10.02 54.94 42.00
C ALA A 48 10.73 55.22 40.66
N PRO A 49 12.06 54.97 40.57
CA PRO A 49 12.78 55.02 39.29
C PRO A 49 12.33 53.94 38.36
N PRO A 50 12.39 54.14 37.02
CA PRO A 50 12.01 53.12 36.04
C PRO A 50 12.90 51.88 36.19
N PRO A 51 12.33 50.65 35.95
CA PRO A 51 13.11 49.43 36.03
C PRO A 51 14.21 49.42 34.95
N PRO A 52 15.36 48.80 35.21
CA PRO A 52 16.44 48.69 34.23
C PRO A 52 15.96 47.93 32.99
N ALA A 53 16.35 48.45 31.82
CA ALA A 53 16.05 47.86 30.52
C ALA A 53 16.52 46.41 30.49
N GLN A 54 15.57 45.49 30.20
CA GLN A 54 15.91 44.10 29.93
C GLN A 54 16.83 44.01 28.71
N PRO A 55 17.88 43.20 28.74
CA PRO A 55 18.69 42.95 27.54
C PRO A 55 17.78 42.36 26.47
N PRO A 56 17.99 42.73 25.18
CA PRO A 56 17.19 42.20 24.10
C PRO A 56 17.24 40.67 24.14
N ALA A 57 16.05 40.03 24.19
CA ALA A 57 15.93 38.61 24.08
C ALA A 57 16.64 38.13 22.82
N ALA A 58 17.60 37.22 22.97
CA ALA A 58 18.26 36.57 21.85
C ALA A 58 17.17 35.99 20.93
N GLN A 59 17.03 36.55 19.75
CA GLN A 59 16.14 36.02 18.72
C GLN A 59 16.65 34.62 18.38
N SER A 60 15.86 33.60 18.72
CA SER A 60 16.05 32.26 18.19
C SER A 60 16.14 32.37 16.65
N PRO A 61 17.07 31.69 15.98
CA PRO A 61 17.15 31.71 14.54
C PRO A 61 15.79 31.34 13.99
N ALA A 62 15.19 32.26 13.23
CA ALA A 62 13.91 32.03 12.57
C ALA A 62 14.04 30.75 11.73
N ALA A 63 13.16 29.77 11.97
CA ALA A 63 13.03 28.63 11.10
C ALA A 63 12.92 29.14 9.65
N PRO A 64 13.62 28.53 8.68
CA PRO A 64 13.57 28.98 7.31
C PRO A 64 12.11 29.02 6.86
N GLN A 65 11.60 30.21 6.61
CA GLN A 65 10.27 30.40 6.08
C GLN A 65 10.29 29.86 4.65
N LEU A 66 9.57 28.76 4.43
CA LEU A 66 9.27 28.27 3.09
C LEU A 66 8.66 29.43 2.29
N PRO A 67 9.12 29.71 1.06
CA PRO A 67 8.61 30.80 0.25
C PRO A 67 7.10 30.63 0.05
N ARG A 68 6.33 31.59 0.57
CA ARG A 68 4.89 31.66 0.31
C ARG A 68 4.68 32.02 -1.15
N PHE A 69 4.03 31.11 -1.89
CA PHE A 69 3.67 31.31 -3.28
C PHE A 69 2.84 32.59 -3.44
N ARG A 70 3.34 33.54 -4.20
CA ARG A 70 2.53 34.63 -4.78
C ARG A 70 1.91 34.07 -6.06
N GLY A 71 0.59 34.07 -6.18
CA GLY A 71 -0.11 33.53 -7.32
C GLY A 71 0.44 34.07 -8.64
N GLY A 72 0.67 33.18 -9.61
CA GLY A 72 0.97 33.52 -10.99
C GLY A 72 2.35 33.13 -11.53
N ALA A 73 3.27 32.58 -10.74
CA ALA A 73 4.58 32.15 -11.24
C ALA A 73 4.73 30.61 -11.15
N ASN A 74 4.94 29.94 -12.29
CA ASN A 74 5.21 28.51 -12.36
C ASN A 74 6.62 28.21 -11.79
N LEU A 75 6.70 27.95 -10.50
CA LEU A 75 7.93 27.44 -9.89
C LEU A 75 8.07 25.95 -10.24
N VAL A 76 9.08 25.63 -11.04
CA VAL A 76 9.43 24.27 -11.40
C VAL A 76 10.52 23.77 -10.46
N ARG A 77 10.29 22.62 -9.83
CA ARG A 77 11.27 21.94 -8.98
C ARG A 77 11.90 20.78 -9.72
N VAL A 78 13.21 20.66 -9.61
CA VAL A 78 14.01 19.64 -10.31
C VAL A 78 14.95 18.99 -9.30
N ASP A 79 14.80 17.68 -9.12
CA ASP A 79 15.74 16.88 -8.35
C ASP A 79 16.95 16.55 -9.24
N ALA A 80 18.15 16.86 -8.78
CA ALA A 80 19.39 16.59 -9.47
C ALA A 80 20.30 15.65 -8.66
N TYR A 81 20.79 14.61 -9.31
CA TYR A 81 21.59 13.52 -8.72
C TYR A 81 22.99 13.51 -9.34
N PRO A 82 23.89 14.41 -8.92
CA PRO A 82 25.26 14.45 -9.44
C PRO A 82 26.10 13.33 -8.84
N THR A 83 26.81 12.63 -9.70
CA THR A 83 27.72 11.56 -9.31
C THR A 83 29.12 11.77 -9.94
N LEU A 84 30.16 11.42 -9.18
CA LEU A 84 31.52 11.33 -9.66
C LEU A 84 32.00 9.89 -9.49
N LYS A 85 32.29 9.22 -10.62
CA LYS A 85 32.65 7.78 -10.61
C LYS A 85 31.63 6.91 -9.87
N GLY A 86 30.32 7.23 -10.04
CA GLY A 86 29.20 6.50 -9.44
C GLY A 86 28.96 6.76 -7.95
N LYS A 87 29.64 7.74 -7.33
CA LYS A 87 29.39 8.17 -5.96
C LYS A 87 28.70 9.53 -5.94
N PRO A 88 27.71 9.77 -5.08
CA PRO A 88 27.07 11.07 -4.92
C PRO A 88 28.09 12.17 -4.59
N VAL A 89 27.90 13.36 -5.15
CA VAL A 89 28.73 14.54 -4.89
C VAL A 89 27.93 15.49 -4.02
N ALA A 90 28.42 15.79 -2.81
CA ALA A 90 27.69 16.52 -1.79
C ALA A 90 28.17 17.98 -1.60
N ASP A 91 29.21 18.42 -2.31
CA ASP A 91 29.90 19.70 -2.11
C ASP A 91 29.67 20.69 -3.27
N LEU A 92 28.62 20.52 -4.05
CA LEU A 92 28.24 21.43 -5.12
C LEU A 92 27.46 22.63 -4.58
N THR A 93 27.58 23.77 -5.26
CA THR A 93 26.83 25.00 -4.98
C THR A 93 25.85 25.32 -6.11
N ALA A 94 24.93 26.25 -5.91
CA ALA A 94 24.00 26.67 -6.96
C ALA A 94 24.71 27.15 -8.25
N ALA A 95 25.91 27.75 -8.11
CA ALA A 95 26.70 28.23 -9.22
C ALA A 95 27.28 27.12 -10.12
N ASP A 96 27.38 25.90 -9.60
CA ASP A 96 27.86 24.73 -10.33
C ASP A 96 26.81 24.17 -11.28
N PHE A 97 25.51 24.53 -11.13
CA PHE A 97 24.42 24.03 -11.91
C PHE A 97 23.99 24.98 -13.02
N GLU A 98 23.62 24.39 -14.16
CA GLU A 98 22.94 25.06 -15.26
C GLU A 98 21.67 24.29 -15.57
N VAL A 99 20.51 24.98 -15.55
CA VAL A 99 19.21 24.41 -15.87
C VAL A 99 18.72 25.02 -17.18
N PHE A 100 18.24 24.18 -18.08
CA PHE A 100 17.66 24.59 -19.36
C PHE A 100 16.23 24.01 -19.47
N GLU A 101 15.30 24.84 -19.91
CA GLU A 101 13.94 24.44 -20.29
C GLU A 101 13.75 24.69 -21.79
N ASP A 102 13.40 23.66 -22.56
CA ASP A 102 13.29 23.69 -24.01
C ASP A 102 14.52 24.34 -24.72
N GLY A 103 15.70 24.18 -24.11
CA GLY A 103 16.95 24.76 -24.60
C GLY A 103 17.23 26.16 -24.12
N VAL A 104 16.31 26.84 -23.42
CA VAL A 104 16.48 28.17 -22.86
C VAL A 104 17.01 28.05 -21.43
N ALA A 105 18.11 28.76 -21.13
CA ALA A 105 18.69 28.77 -19.80
C ALA A 105 17.74 29.41 -18.78
N GLN A 106 17.56 28.75 -17.64
CA GLN A 106 16.70 29.16 -16.55
C GLN A 106 17.58 29.58 -15.34
N LYS A 107 17.15 30.58 -14.62
CA LYS A 107 17.83 31.03 -13.40
C LYS A 107 17.42 30.20 -12.23
N VAL A 108 18.36 29.53 -11.55
CA VAL A 108 18.08 28.79 -10.30
C VAL A 108 17.81 29.81 -9.20
N GLU A 109 16.60 29.84 -8.67
CA GLU A 109 16.13 30.74 -7.62
C GLU A 109 16.14 30.09 -6.24
N SER A 110 15.97 28.78 -6.18
CA SER A 110 16.11 28.02 -4.93
C SER A 110 17.06 26.85 -5.12
N PHE A 111 17.87 26.61 -4.09
CA PHE A 111 18.87 25.56 -4.09
C PHE A 111 18.95 24.94 -2.69
N GLU A 112 18.80 23.66 -2.61
CA GLU A 112 18.91 22.92 -1.35
C GLU A 112 19.62 21.59 -1.60
N PHE A 113 20.63 21.28 -0.77
CA PHE A 113 21.19 19.94 -0.72
C PHE A 113 20.42 19.12 0.29
N VAL A 114 19.73 18.09 -0.19
CA VAL A 114 18.94 17.20 0.63
C VAL A 114 19.77 15.98 0.95
N GLN A 115 20.07 15.79 2.23
CA GLN A 115 20.66 14.58 2.75
C GLN A 115 19.69 13.95 3.76
N VAL A 116 19.09 12.84 3.37
CA VAL A 116 18.13 12.15 4.19
C VAL A 116 18.86 11.18 5.12
N ARG A 117 18.62 11.32 6.40
CA ARG A 117 19.06 10.33 7.40
C ARG A 117 17.93 9.33 7.60
N ALA A 118 18.28 8.04 7.72
CA ALA A 118 17.31 7.04 8.10
C ALA A 118 16.65 7.44 9.42
N ALA A 119 15.33 7.33 9.47
CA ALA A 119 14.60 7.61 10.68
C ALA A 119 15.03 6.62 11.79
N GLY A 120 14.93 7.09 13.04
CA GLY A 120 15.13 6.27 14.22
C GLY A 120 14.18 5.07 14.32
N ALA A 121 13.96 4.56 15.52
CA ALA A 121 13.10 3.40 15.75
C ALA A 121 11.73 3.57 15.07
N GLN A 122 11.31 2.57 14.29
CA GLN A 122 10.05 2.61 13.52
C GLN A 122 8.82 2.84 14.40
N GLU A 123 8.92 2.50 15.66
CA GLU A 123 7.84 2.63 16.65
C GLU A 123 7.47 4.10 16.94
N SER A 124 8.41 5.02 16.75
CA SER A 124 8.19 6.48 16.93
C SER A 124 7.51 7.15 15.74
N ARG A 125 7.42 6.49 14.57
CA ARG A 125 6.85 7.09 13.36
C ARG A 125 5.33 7.12 13.43
N ARG A 126 4.75 8.28 13.15
CA ARG A 126 3.29 8.44 13.08
C ARG A 126 2.76 7.77 11.82
N GLU A 127 1.94 6.72 11.96
CA GLU A 127 1.21 6.13 10.84
C GLU A 127 0.03 7.00 10.42
N PRO A 128 -0.28 7.10 9.11
CA PRO A 128 -1.51 7.75 8.68
C PRO A 128 -2.74 7.05 9.25
N ALA A 129 -3.62 7.79 9.87
CA ALA A 129 -4.85 7.26 10.46
C ALA A 129 -5.96 7.03 9.41
N THR A 130 -5.96 7.83 8.33
CA THR A 130 -6.95 7.78 7.24
C THR A 130 -6.28 7.96 5.88
N VAL A 131 -7.01 7.67 4.80
CA VAL A 131 -6.53 7.96 3.42
C VAL A 131 -6.27 9.44 3.22
N ARG A 132 -7.12 10.30 3.80
CA ARG A 132 -6.94 11.75 3.76
C ARG A 132 -5.67 12.17 4.50
N ASP A 133 -5.43 11.61 5.70
CA ASP A 133 -4.23 11.87 6.47
C ASP A 133 -2.98 11.41 5.70
N ALA A 134 -3.02 10.21 5.10
CA ALA A 134 -1.96 9.69 4.24
C ALA A 134 -1.69 10.62 3.05
N ARG A 135 -2.75 11.14 2.42
CA ARG A 135 -2.63 12.08 1.31
C ARG A 135 -2.07 13.42 1.76
N SER A 136 -2.55 13.97 2.86
CA SER A 136 -2.01 15.20 3.45
C SER A 136 -0.55 15.05 3.84
N MET A 137 -0.16 13.90 4.40
CA MET A 137 1.26 13.60 4.66
C MET A 137 2.07 13.48 3.37
N ALA A 138 1.51 12.89 2.31
CA ALA A 138 2.16 12.77 1.00
C ALA A 138 2.35 14.12 0.31
N GLU A 139 1.48 15.08 0.56
CA GLU A 139 1.55 16.45 0.05
C GLU A 139 2.56 17.32 0.84
N SER A 140 3.06 16.84 1.99
CA SER A 140 4.08 17.55 2.78
C SER A 140 5.36 17.76 1.97
N ALA A 141 5.92 18.96 2.02
CA ALA A 141 7.11 19.34 1.23
C ALA A 141 8.35 18.45 1.47
N ARG A 142 8.43 17.78 2.63
CA ARG A 142 9.55 16.91 3.00
C ARG A 142 9.28 15.43 2.77
N ALA A 143 8.02 15.03 2.56
CA ALA A 143 7.67 13.62 2.35
C ALA A 143 8.23 13.13 1.02
N ARG A 144 8.82 11.92 1.03
CA ARG A 144 9.13 11.17 -0.18
C ARG A 144 8.19 9.97 -0.26
N ILE A 145 7.85 9.59 -1.47
CA ILE A 145 6.94 8.46 -1.71
C ILE A 145 7.72 7.34 -2.39
N PHE A 146 7.68 6.17 -1.77
CA PHE A 146 8.26 4.93 -2.29
C PHE A 146 7.17 3.92 -2.54
N VAL A 147 7.13 3.33 -3.72
CA VAL A 147 6.26 2.19 -3.99
C VAL A 147 7.10 0.97 -4.30
N ILE A 148 6.85 -0.12 -3.57
CA ILE A 148 7.43 -1.42 -3.86
C ILE A 148 6.44 -2.14 -4.74
N TYR A 149 6.81 -2.30 -6.00
CA TYR A 149 6.02 -3.05 -6.96
C TYR A 149 6.53 -4.49 -7.03
N LEU A 150 5.71 -5.43 -6.61
CA LEU A 150 6.02 -6.85 -6.63
C LEU A 150 5.39 -7.46 -7.90
N ASP A 151 6.19 -7.66 -8.92
CA ASP A 151 5.74 -8.29 -10.17
C ASP A 151 5.54 -9.79 -9.94
N THR A 152 4.35 -10.15 -9.50
CA THR A 152 3.98 -11.53 -9.17
C THR A 152 4.03 -12.44 -10.38
N TYR A 153 3.80 -11.91 -11.60
CA TYR A 153 3.75 -12.71 -12.82
C TYR A 153 5.11 -13.04 -13.42
N PHE A 154 6.09 -12.16 -13.24
CA PHE A 154 7.42 -12.32 -13.84
C PHE A 154 8.54 -12.52 -12.82
N THR A 155 8.21 -12.73 -11.55
CA THR A 155 9.17 -13.18 -10.54
C THR A 155 8.89 -14.62 -10.17
N ASP A 156 9.95 -15.44 -10.08
CA ASP A 156 9.85 -16.82 -9.62
C ASP A 156 9.84 -16.91 -8.08
N ILE A 157 9.44 -18.06 -7.54
CA ILE A 157 9.41 -18.28 -6.09
C ILE A 157 10.81 -18.16 -5.47
N PRO A 158 11.88 -18.78 -6.03
CA PRO A 158 13.23 -18.62 -5.49
C PRO A 158 13.71 -17.18 -5.48
N GLY A 159 13.41 -16.40 -6.53
CA GLY A 159 13.73 -14.98 -6.63
C GLY A 159 13.01 -14.16 -5.57
N SER A 160 11.69 -14.38 -5.41
CA SER A 160 10.92 -13.70 -4.37
C SER A 160 11.50 -13.95 -2.98
N HIS A 161 11.88 -15.18 -2.67
CA HIS A 161 12.47 -15.52 -1.38
C HIS A 161 13.87 -14.91 -1.19
N ARG A 162 14.71 -14.91 -2.23
CA ARG A 162 16.06 -14.35 -2.20
C ARG A 162 16.10 -12.86 -1.90
N ILE A 163 15.15 -12.10 -2.46
CA ILE A 163 15.14 -10.64 -2.33
C ILE A 163 14.63 -10.16 -0.97
N GLN A 164 13.92 -10.99 -0.23
CA GLN A 164 13.21 -10.63 1.01
C GLN A 164 14.09 -9.85 1.99
N ARG A 165 15.21 -10.43 2.41
CA ARG A 165 16.10 -9.84 3.41
C ARG A 165 16.70 -8.51 2.95
N SER A 166 17.15 -8.46 1.70
CA SER A 166 17.77 -7.27 1.14
C SER A 166 16.74 -6.13 0.97
N LEU A 167 15.50 -6.45 0.64
CA LEU A 167 14.41 -5.47 0.54
C LEU A 167 14.02 -4.88 1.91
N VAL A 168 13.90 -5.71 2.95
CA VAL A 168 13.66 -5.23 4.31
C VAL A 168 14.80 -4.33 4.78
N ASN A 169 16.04 -4.70 4.53
CA ASN A 169 17.20 -3.89 4.84
C ASN A 169 17.21 -2.55 4.10
N LEU A 170 16.79 -2.54 2.82
CA LEU A 170 16.63 -1.30 2.05
C LEU A 170 15.64 -0.37 2.74
N LEU A 171 14.42 -0.87 3.03
CA LEU A 171 13.36 -0.06 3.64
C LEU A 171 13.78 0.55 4.97
N ASN A 172 14.50 -0.21 5.79
CA ASN A 172 15.01 0.29 7.07
C ASN A 172 16.07 1.39 6.92
N ARG A 173 16.76 1.45 5.77
CA ARG A 173 17.81 2.45 5.49
C ARG A 173 17.30 3.68 4.74
N VAL A 174 16.28 3.52 3.89
CA VAL A 174 15.79 4.59 3.00
C VAL A 174 14.70 5.41 3.63
N VAL A 175 13.80 4.77 4.40
CA VAL A 175 12.62 5.45 4.93
C VAL A 175 13.00 6.40 6.05
N GLY A 176 12.83 7.70 5.81
CA GLY A 176 13.00 8.78 6.79
C GLY A 176 11.73 9.03 7.60
N ASP A 177 11.78 10.01 8.52
CA ASP A 177 10.67 10.33 9.43
C ASP A 177 9.41 10.82 8.70
N ASP A 178 9.58 11.53 7.59
CA ASP A 178 8.47 12.09 6.82
C ASP A 178 8.06 11.22 5.62
N ASP A 179 8.77 10.15 5.34
CA ASP A 179 8.57 9.32 4.18
C ASP A 179 7.36 8.40 4.28
N LEU A 180 6.77 8.13 3.14
CA LEU A 180 5.67 7.20 2.96
C LEU A 180 6.06 6.11 1.97
N PHE A 181 5.64 4.90 2.24
CA PHE A 181 5.81 3.81 1.30
C PHE A 181 4.52 3.00 1.14
N ALA A 182 4.41 2.31 0.03
CA ALA A 182 3.31 1.39 -0.25
C ALA A 182 3.81 0.14 -0.97
N VAL A 183 3.01 -0.91 -0.98
CA VAL A 183 3.25 -2.13 -1.76
C VAL A 183 2.13 -2.31 -2.75
N MET A 184 2.47 -2.65 -3.98
CA MET A 184 1.53 -2.92 -5.06
C MET A 184 1.92 -4.19 -5.81
N THR A 185 0.92 -4.92 -6.29
CA THR A 185 1.07 -6.05 -7.22
C THR A 185 0.28 -5.78 -8.50
N PRO A 186 0.51 -6.50 -9.61
CA PRO A 186 -0.25 -6.31 -10.85
C PRO A 186 -1.77 -6.48 -10.72
N ASP A 187 -2.22 -7.18 -9.70
CA ASP A 187 -3.65 -7.44 -9.45
C ASP A 187 -4.33 -6.38 -8.58
N MET A 188 -3.58 -5.38 -8.12
CA MET A 188 -4.10 -4.28 -7.31
C MET A 188 -4.38 -3.06 -8.17
N SER A 189 -5.43 -2.31 -7.83
CA SER A 189 -5.63 -0.97 -8.39
C SER A 189 -4.67 0.02 -7.73
N ALA A 190 -4.14 0.96 -8.49
CA ALA A 190 -3.33 2.06 -7.95
C ALA A 190 -4.10 2.92 -6.93
N THR A 191 -5.44 3.01 -7.06
CA THR A 191 -6.30 3.72 -6.11
C THR A 191 -6.44 3.01 -4.75
N ASP A 192 -6.13 1.73 -4.69
CA ASP A 192 -6.16 0.93 -3.45
C ASP A 192 -4.82 0.95 -2.69
N LEU A 193 -3.89 1.78 -3.14
CA LEU A 193 -2.57 1.94 -2.54
C LEU A 193 -2.70 2.47 -1.11
N ALA A 194 -2.25 1.70 -0.15
CA ALA A 194 -2.18 2.11 1.26
C ALA A 194 -0.78 2.64 1.58
N LEU A 195 -0.66 3.95 1.75
CA LEU A 195 0.57 4.59 2.17
C LEU A 195 0.80 4.36 3.66
N ALA A 196 2.00 3.96 4.04
CA ALA A 196 2.43 3.63 5.40
C ALA A 196 3.80 4.26 5.69
N ARG A 197 4.12 4.42 6.98
CA ARG A 197 5.43 4.90 7.45
C ARG A 197 6.24 3.82 8.16
N ARG A 198 5.60 2.73 8.58
CA ARG A 198 6.23 1.64 9.33
C ARG A 198 6.44 0.41 8.46
N THR A 199 7.65 -0.07 8.44
CA THR A 199 7.99 -1.31 7.71
C THR A 199 7.57 -2.56 8.47
N THR A 200 7.28 -2.48 9.77
CA THR A 200 6.84 -3.62 10.60
C THR A 200 5.56 -4.28 10.09
N THR A 201 4.67 -3.53 9.46
CA THR A 201 3.47 -4.07 8.81
C THR A 201 3.82 -4.99 7.63
N ILE A 202 4.89 -4.67 6.91
CA ILE A 202 5.40 -5.46 5.79
C ILE A 202 6.29 -6.59 6.29
N GLU A 203 7.11 -6.35 7.30
CA GLU A 203 8.09 -7.32 7.80
C GLU A 203 7.43 -8.62 8.27
N GLY A 204 6.29 -8.55 8.94
CA GLY A 204 5.49 -9.72 9.31
C GLY A 204 4.94 -10.46 8.09
N TYR A 205 4.47 -9.74 7.07
CA TYR A 205 3.99 -10.31 5.82
C TYR A 205 5.16 -10.92 5.00
N LEU A 206 6.29 -10.23 4.95
CA LEU A 206 7.49 -10.64 4.23
C LEU A 206 8.17 -11.86 4.85
N SER A 207 8.09 -12.04 6.17
CA SER A 207 8.87 -13.09 6.85
C SER A 207 8.28 -14.50 6.71
N LYS A 208 6.96 -14.65 6.69
CA LYS A 208 6.32 -15.98 6.70
C LYS A 208 5.55 -16.33 5.41
N TYR A 209 5.04 -15.35 4.69
CA TYR A 209 4.15 -15.57 3.53
C TYR A 209 4.75 -15.05 2.22
N TRP A 210 6.05 -14.92 2.13
CA TRP A 210 6.77 -14.35 1.02
C TRP A 210 6.94 -15.30 -0.18
N PHE A 211 5.87 -15.95 -0.60
CA PHE A 211 5.85 -16.79 -1.80
C PHE A 211 4.93 -16.17 -2.84
N TRP A 212 5.21 -14.94 -3.24
CA TRP A 212 4.36 -14.19 -4.14
C TRP A 212 4.70 -14.41 -5.63
N GLY A 213 5.85 -14.97 -5.98
CA GLY A 213 6.24 -15.23 -7.36
C GLY A 213 5.38 -16.33 -8.00
N GLN A 214 4.89 -16.08 -9.22
CA GLN A 214 4.04 -17.00 -9.98
C GLN A 214 4.62 -17.36 -11.35
N ARG A 215 5.81 -16.88 -11.67
CA ARG A 215 6.47 -17.21 -12.93
C ARG A 215 6.70 -18.72 -13.05
N GLY A 216 6.45 -19.27 -14.24
CA GLY A 216 6.59 -20.71 -14.49
C GLY A 216 5.44 -21.57 -13.99
N ARG A 217 4.48 -21.03 -13.27
CA ARG A 217 3.27 -21.76 -12.87
C ARG A 217 2.26 -21.74 -14.03
N LEU A 218 2.04 -22.93 -14.61
CA LEU A 218 1.07 -23.14 -15.70
C LEU A 218 -0.34 -23.48 -15.19
N TYR A 219 -0.52 -23.62 -13.86
CA TYR A 219 -1.85 -23.85 -13.25
C TYR A 219 -2.25 -22.59 -12.47
N PRO A 220 -2.66 -21.56 -13.18
CA PRO A 220 -3.07 -20.32 -12.56
C PRO A 220 -4.39 -20.49 -11.83
N GLU A 221 -4.54 -19.81 -10.72
CA GLU A 221 -5.84 -19.62 -10.07
C GLU A 221 -6.75 -18.67 -10.90
N ASP A 222 -6.23 -18.10 -11.99
CA ASP A 222 -6.94 -17.20 -12.89
C ASP A 222 -7.80 -18.03 -13.87
N PRO A 223 -9.15 -17.91 -13.83
CA PRO A 223 -10.05 -18.69 -14.68
C PRO A 223 -9.84 -18.45 -16.18
N VAL A 224 -9.33 -17.26 -16.55
CA VAL A 224 -9.07 -16.91 -17.96
C VAL A 224 -7.86 -17.68 -18.48
N GLU A 225 -6.79 -17.75 -17.68
CA GLU A 225 -5.59 -18.49 -18.08
C GLU A 225 -5.84 -20.00 -18.11
N GLN A 226 -6.62 -20.52 -17.15
CA GLN A 226 -7.07 -21.90 -17.18
C GLN A 226 -7.87 -22.20 -18.46
N ARG A 227 -8.78 -21.31 -18.86
CA ARG A 227 -9.52 -21.42 -20.12
C ARG A 227 -8.62 -21.53 -21.33
N TYR A 228 -7.52 -20.75 -21.39
CA TYR A 228 -6.59 -20.84 -22.50
C TYR A 228 -5.89 -22.19 -22.58
N LEU A 229 -5.51 -22.77 -21.44
CA LEU A 229 -4.91 -24.11 -21.39
C LEU A 229 -5.89 -25.21 -21.84
N GLU A 230 -7.16 -25.04 -21.57
CA GLU A 230 -8.22 -25.98 -22.01
C GLU A 230 -8.52 -25.82 -23.50
N CYS A 231 -8.60 -24.58 -24.03
CA CYS A 231 -8.87 -24.34 -25.44
C CYS A 231 -7.70 -24.73 -26.35
N PHE A 232 -6.46 -24.56 -25.88
CA PHE A 232 -5.25 -24.76 -26.68
C PHE A 232 -4.27 -25.68 -25.95
N PRO A 233 -4.60 -27.01 -25.90
CA PRO A 233 -3.78 -27.97 -25.16
C PRO A 233 -2.40 -28.16 -25.83
N GLU A 234 -1.36 -28.36 -25.02
CA GLU A 234 0.02 -28.61 -25.46
C GLU A 234 0.14 -29.90 -26.30
N GLN A 235 -0.70 -30.86 -26.03
CA GLN A 235 -0.76 -32.12 -26.78
C GLN A 235 -2.14 -32.26 -27.41
N SER A 236 -2.15 -32.38 -28.72
CA SER A 236 -3.39 -32.56 -29.48
C SER A 236 -3.14 -33.47 -30.70
N PHE A 237 -4.10 -34.33 -31.03
CA PHE A 237 -4.07 -35.06 -32.28
C PHE A 237 -4.73 -34.21 -33.37
N GLY A 238 -4.08 -34.08 -34.51
CA GLY A 238 -4.60 -33.34 -35.65
C GLY A 238 -5.96 -33.90 -36.12
N ARG A 239 -6.95 -33.02 -36.23
CA ARG A 239 -8.30 -33.34 -36.71
C ARG A 239 -8.29 -33.55 -38.21
N MET A 240 -9.16 -34.44 -38.69
CA MET A 240 -9.50 -34.56 -40.11
C MET A 240 -10.70 -33.66 -40.40
N CYS A 241 -10.61 -32.82 -41.40
CA CYS A 241 -11.70 -31.96 -41.88
C CYS A 241 -11.74 -31.87 -43.38
N ARG A 242 -12.91 -31.58 -43.92
CA ARG A 242 -13.08 -31.32 -45.36
C ARG A 242 -12.72 -29.88 -45.67
N ILE A 243 -11.92 -29.66 -46.69
CA ILE A 243 -11.59 -28.31 -47.15
C ILE A 243 -12.87 -27.67 -47.72
N PRO A 244 -13.29 -26.48 -47.22
CA PRO A 244 -14.46 -25.80 -47.75
C PRO A 244 -14.37 -25.58 -49.25
N GLY A 245 -15.41 -26.04 -49.99
CA GLY A 245 -15.47 -25.93 -51.46
C GLY A 245 -14.65 -26.98 -52.23
N SER A 246 -14.15 -28.01 -51.54
CA SER A 246 -13.38 -29.11 -52.16
C SER A 246 -13.85 -30.47 -51.60
N ASP A 247 -13.68 -31.50 -52.44
CA ASP A 247 -13.92 -32.89 -52.00
C ASP A 247 -12.70 -33.54 -51.30
N ARG A 248 -11.67 -32.72 -51.00
CA ARG A 248 -10.45 -33.21 -50.35
C ARG A 248 -10.54 -33.07 -48.82
N ASP A 249 -10.11 -34.13 -48.16
CA ASP A 249 -9.90 -34.11 -46.72
C ASP A 249 -8.53 -33.55 -46.40
N GLN A 250 -8.44 -32.75 -45.33
CA GLN A 250 -7.21 -32.18 -44.80
C GLN A 250 -7.02 -32.62 -43.35
N LYS A 251 -5.80 -33.02 -43.00
CA LYS A 251 -5.42 -33.31 -41.60
C LYS A 251 -4.68 -32.11 -41.03
N GLU A 252 -5.08 -31.65 -39.87
CA GLU A 252 -4.29 -30.70 -39.08
C GLU A 252 -2.98 -31.35 -38.64
N PRO A 253 -1.88 -30.57 -38.52
CA PRO A 253 -0.69 -31.05 -37.83
C PRO A 253 -1.00 -31.50 -36.40
N ASP A 254 -0.39 -32.60 -35.96
CA ASP A 254 -0.43 -32.97 -34.55
C ASP A 254 0.26 -31.86 -33.74
N ASN A 255 -0.26 -31.59 -32.51
CA ASN A 255 0.23 -30.52 -31.63
C ASN A 255 0.23 -29.11 -32.25
N PHE A 256 -0.72 -28.81 -33.17
CA PHE A 256 -0.84 -27.47 -33.79
C PHE A 256 -0.96 -26.35 -32.73
N TYR A 257 -1.61 -26.64 -31.62
CA TYR A 257 -1.86 -25.67 -30.55
C TYR A 257 -0.75 -25.60 -29.51
N ALA A 258 0.32 -26.39 -29.65
CA ALA A 258 1.41 -26.40 -28.68
C ALA A 258 2.05 -25.00 -28.53
N GLY A 259 2.16 -24.53 -27.31
CA GLY A 259 2.71 -23.23 -26.96
C GLY A 259 1.77 -22.03 -27.10
N ILE A 260 0.61 -22.18 -27.79
CA ILE A 260 -0.34 -21.06 -28.01
C ILE A 260 -0.88 -20.54 -26.68
N ALA A 261 -1.41 -21.41 -25.82
CA ALA A 261 -1.92 -21.00 -24.51
C ALA A 261 -0.85 -20.31 -23.67
N ARG A 262 0.37 -20.83 -23.67
CA ARG A 262 1.50 -20.27 -22.94
C ARG A 262 1.85 -18.87 -23.41
N GLU A 263 1.91 -18.64 -24.71
CA GLU A 263 2.18 -17.33 -25.29
C GLU A 263 1.03 -16.34 -24.99
N MET A 264 -0.23 -16.78 -25.08
CA MET A 264 -1.40 -15.97 -24.71
C MET A 264 -1.32 -15.53 -23.26
N ILE A 265 -0.99 -16.44 -22.34
CA ILE A 265 -0.84 -16.16 -20.91
C ILE A 265 0.29 -15.15 -20.68
N GLN A 266 1.44 -15.35 -21.31
CA GLN A 266 2.58 -14.43 -21.16
C GLN A 266 2.25 -13.02 -21.64
N ARG A 267 1.63 -12.88 -22.81
CA ARG A 267 1.20 -11.58 -23.37
C ARG A 267 0.19 -10.88 -22.48
N ARG A 268 -0.80 -11.61 -22.00
CA ARG A 268 -1.81 -11.08 -21.08
C ARG A 268 -1.22 -10.63 -19.75
N ARG A 269 -0.33 -11.42 -19.14
CA ARG A 269 0.36 -11.07 -17.90
C ARG A 269 1.23 -9.83 -18.09
N GLU A 270 1.98 -9.76 -19.19
CA GLU A 270 2.83 -8.61 -19.51
C GLU A 270 2.00 -7.34 -19.68
N LYS A 271 0.89 -7.41 -20.43
CA LYS A 271 -0.06 -6.30 -20.57
C LYS A 271 -0.60 -5.82 -19.21
N ARG A 272 -0.99 -6.74 -18.31
CA ARG A 272 -1.49 -6.38 -16.97
C ARG A 272 -0.43 -5.68 -16.12
N VAL A 273 0.81 -6.12 -16.20
CA VAL A 273 1.93 -5.46 -15.50
C VAL A 273 2.14 -4.05 -16.03
N LEU A 274 2.22 -3.89 -17.35
CA LEU A 274 2.43 -2.57 -17.96
C LEU A 274 1.28 -1.62 -17.69
N ASP A 275 0.02 -2.07 -17.81
CA ASP A 275 -1.16 -1.27 -17.45
C ASP A 275 -1.12 -0.85 -15.97
N GLY A 276 -0.80 -1.79 -15.06
CA GLY A 276 -0.68 -1.51 -13.64
C GLY A 276 0.39 -0.48 -13.31
N LEU A 277 1.54 -0.53 -13.99
CA LEU A 277 2.63 0.45 -13.83
C LEU A 277 2.28 1.82 -14.43
N ILE A 278 1.56 1.85 -15.55
CA ILE A 278 1.04 3.10 -16.15
C ILE A 278 0.04 3.75 -15.21
N ASP A 279 -0.92 3.00 -14.68
CA ASP A 279 -1.93 3.51 -13.75
C ASP A 279 -1.31 3.96 -12.43
N LEU A 280 -0.32 3.22 -11.91
CA LEU A 280 0.46 3.63 -10.76
C LEU A 280 1.17 4.97 -11.02
N SER A 281 1.82 5.11 -12.17
CA SER A 281 2.53 6.35 -12.52
C SER A 281 1.58 7.54 -12.60
N ARG A 282 0.40 7.38 -13.22
CA ARG A 282 -0.65 8.41 -13.26
C ARG A 282 -1.16 8.77 -11.87
N TYR A 283 -1.44 7.77 -11.04
CA TYR A 283 -1.91 7.97 -9.67
C TYR A 283 -0.89 8.75 -8.84
N LEU A 284 0.38 8.35 -8.89
CA LEU A 284 1.47 9.03 -8.19
C LEU A 284 1.68 10.47 -8.69
N GLY A 285 1.50 10.72 -9.99
CA GLY A 285 1.54 12.06 -10.57
C GLY A 285 0.45 12.98 -10.02
N GLY A 286 -0.72 12.42 -9.70
CA GLY A 286 -1.83 13.16 -9.08
C GLY A 286 -1.68 13.42 -7.57
N LEU A 287 -0.70 12.78 -6.89
CA LEU A 287 -0.47 13.00 -5.46
C LEU A 287 0.40 14.23 -5.20
N ARG A 288 1.47 14.40 -5.98
CA ARG A 288 2.41 15.53 -5.83
C ARG A 288 3.30 15.67 -7.06
N GLU A 289 3.93 16.83 -7.22
CA GLU A 289 4.83 17.11 -8.36
C GLU A 289 6.24 16.55 -8.16
N GLU A 290 6.74 16.51 -6.92
CA GLU A 290 8.09 16.06 -6.60
C GLU A 290 8.27 14.58 -6.95
N ARG A 291 9.54 14.16 -7.03
CA ARG A 291 9.92 12.80 -7.43
C ARG A 291 9.31 11.73 -6.53
N LYS A 292 8.79 10.69 -7.16
CA LYS A 292 8.34 9.44 -6.52
C LYS A 292 9.20 8.29 -7.03
N ALA A 293 9.57 7.37 -6.16
CA ALA A 293 10.39 6.22 -6.51
C ALA A 293 9.57 4.93 -6.51
N VAL A 294 9.66 4.16 -7.59
CA VAL A 294 9.06 2.83 -7.69
C VAL A 294 10.17 1.80 -7.75
N ILE A 295 10.27 0.97 -6.70
CA ILE A 295 11.20 -0.15 -6.65
C ILE A 295 10.47 -1.36 -7.20
N ALA A 296 10.73 -1.70 -8.48
CA ALA A 296 10.04 -2.76 -9.19
C ALA A 296 10.84 -4.07 -9.11
N ILE A 297 10.30 -5.04 -8.38
CA ILE A 297 10.91 -6.37 -8.27
C ILE A 297 10.34 -7.24 -9.39
N SER A 298 11.16 -7.54 -10.39
CA SER A 298 10.74 -8.32 -11.57
C SER A 298 11.93 -8.99 -12.23
N ASN A 299 11.70 -10.12 -12.87
CA ASN A 299 12.71 -10.76 -13.72
C ASN A 299 12.74 -10.16 -15.15
N GLY A 300 11.98 -9.10 -15.39
CA GLY A 300 11.89 -8.38 -16.66
C GLY A 300 10.90 -8.98 -17.67
N TRP A 301 10.66 -8.24 -18.74
CA TRP A 301 9.64 -8.49 -19.74
C TRP A 301 10.26 -8.73 -21.12
N LEU A 302 9.56 -9.51 -21.96
CA LEU A 302 9.99 -9.76 -23.33
C LEU A 302 9.48 -8.69 -24.31
N LEU A 303 8.49 -7.91 -23.89
CA LEU A 303 7.86 -6.84 -24.65
C LEU A 303 7.31 -7.34 -25.99
N HIS A 304 6.39 -8.28 -25.90
CA HIS A 304 5.80 -8.93 -27.07
C HIS A 304 5.15 -7.93 -28.02
N GLY A 305 5.64 -7.84 -29.25
CA GLY A 305 4.99 -7.12 -30.34
C GLY A 305 3.91 -7.97 -31.03
N PRO A 306 3.18 -7.42 -32.05
CA PRO A 306 2.19 -8.16 -32.79
C PRO A 306 2.75 -9.45 -33.40
N ASN A 307 2.00 -10.58 -33.26
CA ASN A 307 2.40 -11.89 -33.76
C ASN A 307 1.31 -12.50 -34.69
N PRO A 308 1.41 -12.35 -36.01
CA PRO A 308 0.43 -12.93 -36.93
C PRO A 308 0.37 -14.46 -36.89
N ASN A 309 1.46 -15.14 -36.46
CA ASN A 309 1.44 -16.58 -36.29
C ASN A 309 0.54 -17.04 -35.15
N LEU A 310 0.44 -16.24 -34.06
CA LEU A 310 -0.49 -16.52 -32.98
C LEU A 310 -1.95 -16.37 -33.45
N ALA A 311 -2.24 -15.45 -34.36
CA ALA A 311 -3.57 -15.25 -34.97
C ALA A 311 -3.95 -16.34 -35.99
N ARG A 312 -3.00 -17.17 -36.43
CA ARG A 312 -3.23 -18.17 -37.47
C ARG A 312 -4.22 -19.24 -37.02
N LEU A 313 -5.28 -19.44 -37.79
CA LEU A 313 -6.24 -20.50 -37.55
C LEU A 313 -5.66 -21.86 -37.95
N ALA A 314 -6.04 -22.91 -37.24
CA ALA A 314 -5.75 -24.26 -37.69
C ALA A 314 -6.51 -24.57 -38.98
N PRO A 315 -5.98 -25.47 -39.83
CA PRO A 315 -6.61 -25.81 -41.08
C PRO A 315 -8.07 -26.24 -41.00
N CYS A 316 -8.47 -26.82 -39.89
CA CYS A 316 -9.85 -27.25 -39.61
C CYS A 316 -10.67 -26.23 -38.82
N ASP A 317 -10.08 -25.12 -38.35
CA ASP A 317 -10.79 -24.07 -37.68
C ASP A 317 -11.55 -23.17 -38.66
N ARG A 318 -12.70 -22.68 -38.23
CA ARG A 318 -13.46 -21.69 -38.99
C ARG A 318 -13.12 -20.27 -38.54
N PRO A 319 -13.16 -19.31 -39.49
CA PRO A 319 -12.99 -17.92 -39.11
C PRO A 319 -14.03 -17.51 -38.04
N PRO A 320 -13.65 -16.68 -37.09
CA PRO A 320 -14.60 -16.09 -36.14
C PRO A 320 -15.69 -15.32 -36.92
N GLY A 321 -16.96 -15.64 -36.68
CA GLY A 321 -18.10 -14.99 -37.30
C GLY A 321 -18.95 -15.87 -38.24
N GLY A 322 -18.47 -17.06 -38.65
CA GLY A 322 -19.19 -18.02 -39.46
C GLY A 322 -19.97 -19.07 -38.69
N GLY A 323 -20.58 -18.73 -37.53
CA GLY A 323 -21.22 -19.70 -36.66
C GLY A 323 -22.33 -20.53 -37.33
N GLN A 324 -22.21 -21.87 -37.32
CA GLN A 324 -23.30 -22.73 -37.72
C GLN A 324 -24.40 -22.70 -36.65
N VAL A 325 -25.63 -22.60 -37.13
CA VAL A 325 -26.81 -22.85 -36.31
C VAL A 325 -27.03 -24.36 -36.28
N GLY A 326 -26.90 -24.95 -35.15
CA GLY A 326 -27.18 -26.38 -34.91
C GLY A 326 -28.37 -26.54 -33.97
N THR A 327 -28.87 -27.78 -33.82
CA THR A 327 -29.87 -28.15 -32.81
C THR A 327 -29.27 -29.14 -31.85
N THR A 328 -29.49 -28.93 -30.54
CA THR A 328 -29.16 -29.92 -29.52
C THR A 328 -30.04 -31.17 -29.66
N PRO A 329 -29.68 -32.29 -29.06
CA PRO A 329 -30.57 -33.50 -29.00
C PRO A 329 -31.93 -33.19 -28.37
N THR A 330 -32.06 -32.11 -27.62
CA THR A 330 -33.32 -31.65 -27.01
C THR A 330 -34.08 -30.64 -27.88
N GLY A 331 -33.66 -30.40 -29.14
CA GLY A 331 -34.34 -29.54 -30.12
C GLY A 331 -34.07 -28.04 -29.93
N ARG A 332 -33.14 -27.65 -29.06
CA ARG A 332 -32.80 -26.26 -28.84
C ARG A 332 -31.80 -25.78 -29.93
N ILE A 333 -32.09 -24.63 -30.53
CA ILE A 333 -31.18 -24.01 -31.49
C ILE A 333 -29.88 -23.59 -30.78
N THR A 334 -28.75 -24.04 -31.28
CA THR A 334 -27.43 -23.72 -30.78
C THR A 334 -26.60 -23.03 -31.87
N THR A 335 -25.71 -22.14 -31.46
CA THR A 335 -24.68 -21.58 -32.32
C THR A 335 -23.32 -21.97 -31.76
N ASP A 336 -22.26 -21.91 -32.57
CA ASP A 336 -20.88 -22.14 -32.10
C ASP A 336 -20.47 -21.19 -30.97
N ARG A 337 -21.33 -20.20 -30.65
CA ARG A 337 -21.19 -19.30 -29.49
C ARG A 337 -21.76 -19.87 -28.18
N MET A 338 -22.34 -21.08 -28.23
CA MET A 338 -22.84 -21.69 -27.00
C MET A 338 -21.68 -22.10 -26.09
N ARG A 339 -21.79 -21.65 -24.86
CA ARG A 339 -20.85 -21.95 -23.79
C ARG A 339 -20.78 -23.46 -23.57
N SER A 340 -19.55 -23.96 -23.34
CA SER A 340 -19.33 -25.28 -22.77
C SER A 340 -20.00 -25.39 -21.38
N ASP A 341 -20.02 -26.57 -20.79
CA ASP A 341 -20.45 -26.74 -19.39
C ASP A 341 -19.69 -25.88 -18.42
N TYR A 342 -18.50 -25.36 -18.82
CA TYR A 342 -17.65 -24.41 -18.08
C TYR A 342 -17.96 -22.93 -18.34
N GLY A 343 -18.96 -22.62 -19.18
CA GLY A 343 -19.45 -21.26 -19.39
C GLY A 343 -18.73 -20.41 -20.47
N TYR A 344 -17.86 -21.00 -21.31
CA TYR A 344 -17.19 -20.34 -22.45
C TYR A 344 -17.24 -21.23 -23.71
N SER A 345 -16.97 -20.64 -24.86
CA SER A 345 -16.90 -21.33 -26.16
C SER A 345 -15.51 -21.24 -26.78
N GLN A 346 -15.20 -22.12 -27.72
CA GLN A 346 -13.97 -22.03 -28.53
C GLN A 346 -13.88 -20.68 -29.24
N TYR A 347 -15.02 -20.11 -29.65
CA TYR A 347 -15.08 -18.77 -30.23
C TYR A 347 -14.54 -17.68 -29.29
N ASP A 348 -14.84 -17.76 -27.99
CA ASP A 348 -14.31 -16.80 -27.00
C ASP A 348 -12.80 -16.92 -26.90
N CYS A 349 -12.26 -18.14 -26.91
CA CYS A 349 -10.82 -18.39 -26.88
C CYS A 349 -10.11 -17.87 -28.15
N ASP A 350 -10.70 -18.10 -29.33
CA ASP A 350 -10.13 -17.61 -30.59
C ASP A 350 -10.19 -16.09 -30.71
N THR A 351 -11.24 -15.46 -30.19
CA THR A 351 -11.35 -14.01 -30.10
C THR A 351 -10.25 -13.42 -29.20
N ASP A 352 -10.06 -14.02 -28.03
CA ASP A 352 -8.98 -13.63 -27.11
C ASP A 352 -7.61 -13.84 -27.75
N ARG A 353 -7.40 -14.97 -28.46
CA ARG A 353 -6.15 -15.27 -29.16
C ARG A 353 -5.83 -14.21 -30.21
N GLN A 354 -6.80 -13.82 -31.03
CA GLN A 354 -6.63 -12.77 -32.04
C GLN A 354 -6.34 -11.41 -31.39
N THR A 355 -7.04 -11.09 -30.31
CA THR A 355 -6.81 -9.87 -29.55
C THR A 355 -5.39 -9.84 -28.99
N LEU A 356 -4.94 -10.91 -28.35
CA LEU A 356 -3.61 -11.03 -27.80
C LEU A 356 -2.51 -11.08 -28.86
N ALA A 357 -2.81 -11.64 -30.05
CA ALA A 357 -1.88 -11.64 -31.18
C ALA A 357 -1.58 -10.23 -31.71
N ASN A 358 -2.52 -9.30 -31.58
CA ASN A 358 -2.38 -7.91 -32.02
C ASN A 358 -1.84 -6.97 -30.93
N LEU A 359 -1.60 -7.45 -29.69
CA LEU A 359 -1.02 -6.63 -28.66
C LEU A 359 0.39 -6.17 -29.04
N ASP A 360 0.67 -4.91 -28.73
CA ASP A 360 1.98 -4.28 -28.87
C ASP A 360 2.48 -3.79 -27.52
N ASN A 361 2.97 -4.72 -26.70
CA ASN A 361 3.48 -4.43 -25.38
C ASN A 361 4.75 -3.57 -25.40
N LEU A 362 5.48 -3.54 -26.53
CA LEU A 362 6.61 -2.64 -26.72
C LEU A 362 6.13 -1.17 -26.75
N ARG A 363 5.02 -0.90 -27.41
CA ARG A 363 4.40 0.43 -27.42
C ARG A 363 3.88 0.81 -26.03
N ASP A 364 3.18 -0.11 -25.36
CA ASP A 364 2.71 0.11 -23.99
C ASP A 364 3.87 0.42 -23.04
N PHE A 365 5.02 -0.21 -23.24
CA PHE A 365 6.23 0.05 -22.47
C PHE A 365 6.82 1.45 -22.75
N GLN A 366 6.75 1.93 -23.99
CA GLN A 366 7.12 3.31 -24.34
C GLN A 366 6.17 4.31 -23.67
N ASP A 367 4.86 4.04 -23.74
CA ASP A 367 3.83 4.86 -23.08
C ASP A 367 4.04 4.90 -21.55
N LEU A 368 4.46 3.78 -20.92
CA LEU A 368 4.84 3.75 -19.51
C LEU A 368 5.97 4.74 -19.20
N MET A 369 7.04 4.75 -20.00
CA MET A 369 8.16 5.65 -19.76
C MET A 369 7.75 7.12 -19.93
N ASP A 370 6.92 7.43 -20.93
CA ASP A 370 6.41 8.78 -21.15
C ASP A 370 5.52 9.25 -20.00
N VAL A 371 4.61 8.40 -19.52
CA VAL A 371 3.74 8.69 -18.38
C VAL A 371 4.56 8.83 -17.09
N ALA A 372 5.55 7.97 -16.88
CA ALA A 372 6.43 8.04 -15.71
C ALA A 372 7.20 9.37 -15.65
N ASN A 373 7.78 9.78 -16.79
CA ASN A 373 8.49 11.06 -16.91
C ASN A 373 7.56 12.26 -16.68
N ALA A 374 6.36 12.25 -17.30
CA ALA A 374 5.38 13.31 -17.09
C ALA A 374 4.91 13.41 -15.64
N SER A 375 4.84 12.28 -14.95
CA SER A 375 4.42 12.16 -13.55
C SER A 375 5.56 12.30 -12.54
N ASN A 376 6.80 12.55 -12.98
CA ASN A 376 8.01 12.56 -12.14
C ASN A 376 8.13 11.28 -11.27
N VAL A 377 7.98 10.12 -11.90
CA VAL A 377 8.14 8.80 -11.30
C VAL A 377 9.40 8.16 -11.84
N SER A 378 10.32 7.78 -10.94
CA SER A 378 11.55 7.08 -11.31
C SER A 378 11.47 5.63 -10.90
N PHE A 379 11.83 4.75 -11.84
CA PHE A 379 11.83 3.31 -11.61
C PHE A 379 13.21 2.80 -11.21
N TYR A 380 13.22 1.95 -10.19
CA TYR A 380 14.37 1.21 -9.69
C TYR A 380 14.12 -0.29 -9.83
N PRO A 381 14.26 -0.84 -11.04
CA PRO A 381 14.01 -2.26 -11.25
C PRO A 381 15.11 -3.12 -10.61
N VAL A 382 14.70 -4.23 -10.01
CA VAL A 382 15.60 -5.20 -9.37
C VAL A 382 15.28 -6.59 -9.89
N ASP A 383 16.25 -7.20 -10.60
CA ASP A 383 16.15 -8.59 -11.04
C ASP A 383 16.41 -9.53 -9.86
N ALA A 384 15.34 -10.19 -9.40
CA ALA A 384 15.40 -11.09 -8.26
C ALA A 384 16.14 -12.41 -8.55
N ARG A 385 16.38 -12.76 -9.84
CA ARG A 385 17.14 -13.97 -10.21
C ARG A 385 18.63 -13.88 -9.86
N GLY A 386 19.15 -12.65 -9.78
CA GLY A 386 20.58 -12.44 -9.66
C GLY A 386 21.31 -12.65 -10.99
N LEU A 387 22.39 -13.41 -10.99
CA LEU A 387 23.13 -13.77 -12.21
C LEU A 387 22.46 -14.98 -12.87
N ALA A 388 21.46 -14.72 -13.73
CA ALA A 388 20.70 -15.76 -14.41
C ALA A 388 21.45 -16.28 -15.66
N SER A 389 21.58 -17.59 -15.79
CA SER A 389 22.14 -18.24 -16.98
C SER A 389 21.06 -18.74 -17.94
N PHE A 390 19.85 -18.96 -17.44
CA PHE A 390 18.70 -19.48 -18.17
C PHE A 390 17.46 -18.64 -17.88
N ASP A 391 16.56 -18.54 -18.85
CA ASP A 391 15.29 -17.82 -18.67
C ASP A 391 14.20 -18.70 -18.06
N ARG A 392 14.20 -19.99 -18.39
CA ARG A 392 13.22 -20.97 -17.93
C ARG A 392 13.47 -21.47 -16.51
N ASP A 393 12.43 -22.03 -15.90
CA ASP A 393 12.59 -22.92 -14.77
C ASP A 393 13.24 -24.25 -15.23
N LEU A 394 14.09 -24.85 -14.39
CA LEU A 394 14.80 -26.09 -14.71
C LEU A 394 13.87 -27.27 -15.04
N ASN A 395 12.62 -27.20 -14.60
CA ASN A 395 11.58 -28.19 -14.85
C ASN A 395 10.69 -27.92 -16.06
N GLU A 396 10.92 -26.81 -16.80
CA GLU A 396 10.11 -26.48 -17.98
C GLU A 396 10.54 -27.27 -19.23
N ASN A 397 9.56 -27.84 -19.92
CA ASN A 397 9.71 -28.43 -21.25
C ASN A 397 8.96 -27.56 -22.30
N PRO A 398 9.45 -27.42 -23.52
CA PRO A 398 10.68 -27.97 -24.10
C PRO A 398 11.94 -27.23 -23.66
N VAL A 399 13.06 -27.93 -23.68
CA VAL A 399 14.40 -27.35 -23.44
C VAL A 399 14.80 -26.53 -24.66
N LEU A 400 14.96 -25.21 -24.49
CA LEU A 400 15.48 -24.35 -25.54
C LEU A 400 16.99 -24.51 -25.71
N PRO A 401 17.52 -24.28 -26.92
CA PRO A 401 18.96 -24.22 -27.12
C PRO A 401 19.60 -23.10 -26.29
N PRO A 402 20.85 -23.27 -25.80
CA PRO A 402 21.49 -22.29 -24.91
C PRO A 402 21.51 -20.85 -25.45
N HIS A 403 21.67 -20.67 -26.75
CA HIS A 403 21.67 -19.34 -27.39
C HIS A 403 20.29 -18.66 -27.33
N ALA A 404 19.21 -19.43 -27.44
CA ALA A 404 17.84 -18.90 -27.31
C ALA A 404 17.56 -18.50 -25.86
N GLU A 405 17.94 -19.33 -24.87
CA GLU A 405 17.86 -19.00 -23.45
C GLU A 405 18.62 -17.70 -23.13
N TYR A 406 19.85 -17.57 -23.60
CA TYR A 406 20.65 -16.36 -23.40
C TYR A 406 19.97 -15.12 -24.01
N THR A 407 19.37 -15.25 -25.20
CA THR A 407 18.65 -14.16 -25.85
C THR A 407 17.47 -13.70 -25.01
N LEU A 408 16.69 -14.62 -24.43
CA LEU A 408 15.56 -14.32 -23.57
C LEU A 408 16.00 -13.63 -22.29
N VAL A 409 17.03 -14.17 -21.60
CA VAL A 409 17.61 -13.55 -20.39
C VAL A 409 18.04 -12.11 -20.69
N ARG A 410 18.75 -11.92 -21.81
CA ARG A 410 19.22 -10.61 -22.23
C ARG A 410 18.07 -9.63 -22.49
N ALA A 411 17.04 -10.03 -23.24
CA ALA A 411 15.89 -9.20 -23.52
C ALA A 411 15.19 -8.72 -22.25
N ARG A 412 15.04 -9.61 -21.26
CA ARG A 412 14.44 -9.24 -19.97
C ARG A 412 15.31 -8.28 -19.17
N VAL A 413 16.62 -8.48 -19.12
CA VAL A 413 17.55 -7.56 -18.47
C VAL A 413 17.53 -6.19 -19.15
N GLU A 414 17.54 -6.17 -20.50
CA GLU A 414 17.47 -4.94 -21.27
C GLU A 414 16.17 -4.15 -21.01
N SER A 415 15.02 -4.81 -20.84
CA SER A 415 13.77 -4.14 -20.49
C SER A 415 13.87 -3.42 -19.14
N LEU A 416 14.47 -4.04 -18.12
CA LEU A 416 14.67 -3.42 -16.80
C LEU A 416 15.67 -2.24 -16.88
N GLN A 417 16.77 -2.40 -17.60
CA GLN A 417 17.75 -1.33 -17.80
C GLN A 417 17.13 -0.14 -18.53
N THR A 418 16.42 -0.40 -19.63
CA THR A 418 15.75 0.63 -20.42
C THR A 418 14.74 1.41 -19.59
N LEU A 419 13.94 0.74 -18.76
CA LEU A 419 12.99 1.41 -17.87
C LEU A 419 13.71 2.33 -16.88
N ALA A 420 14.77 1.83 -16.21
CA ALA A 420 15.53 2.62 -15.27
C ALA A 420 16.19 3.84 -15.94
N GLU A 421 16.90 3.63 -17.04
CA GLU A 421 17.63 4.68 -17.75
C GLU A 421 16.71 5.78 -18.29
N ASN A 422 15.51 5.41 -18.78
CA ASN A 422 14.57 6.38 -19.33
C ASN A 422 13.71 7.08 -18.28
N THR A 423 13.73 6.64 -17.02
CA THR A 423 12.99 7.27 -15.91
C THR A 423 13.92 7.81 -14.80
N ASP A 424 15.19 8.04 -15.13
CA ASP A 424 16.23 8.58 -14.23
C ASP A 424 16.46 7.76 -12.94
N GLY A 425 16.15 6.45 -12.98
CA GLY A 425 16.39 5.51 -11.90
C GLY A 425 17.69 4.70 -12.07
N LEU A 426 17.80 3.60 -11.34
CA LEU A 426 18.90 2.64 -11.36
C LEU A 426 18.39 1.21 -11.43
N ALA A 427 18.88 0.43 -12.38
CA ALA A 427 18.61 -1.01 -12.43
C ALA A 427 19.64 -1.80 -11.61
N VAL A 428 19.15 -2.79 -10.86
CA VAL A 428 19.96 -3.81 -10.18
C VAL A 428 19.76 -5.12 -10.91
N VAL A 429 20.67 -5.41 -11.83
CA VAL A 429 20.61 -6.58 -12.72
C VAL A 429 21.97 -7.25 -12.80
N ASN A 430 22.02 -8.50 -13.24
CA ASN A 430 23.26 -9.27 -13.45
C ASN A 430 24.16 -9.33 -12.21
N THR A 431 23.58 -9.43 -11.01
CA THR A 431 24.36 -9.48 -9.79
C THR A 431 23.76 -10.40 -8.73
N ASN A 432 24.58 -11.24 -8.11
CA ASN A 432 24.18 -12.02 -6.94
C ASN A 432 24.28 -11.21 -5.63
N ASN A 433 24.94 -10.04 -5.67
CA ASN A 433 25.08 -9.17 -4.51
C ASN A 433 23.96 -8.11 -4.51
N LEU A 434 22.75 -8.55 -4.15
CA LEU A 434 21.57 -7.67 -4.08
C LEU A 434 21.76 -6.56 -3.03
N ASP A 435 22.42 -6.84 -1.90
CA ASP A 435 22.67 -5.84 -0.85
C ASP A 435 23.48 -4.65 -1.38
N ARG A 436 24.51 -4.90 -2.21
CA ARG A 436 25.27 -3.83 -2.87
C ARG A 436 24.42 -3.09 -3.90
N GLY A 437 23.57 -3.81 -4.63
CA GLY A 437 22.63 -3.21 -5.58
C GLY A 437 21.66 -2.28 -4.86
N PHE A 438 21.06 -2.74 -3.79
CA PHE A 438 20.18 -1.92 -2.96
C PHE A 438 20.90 -0.75 -2.29
N GLN A 439 22.18 -0.92 -1.87
CA GLN A 439 22.95 0.19 -1.32
C GLN A 439 23.10 1.34 -2.33
N ARG A 440 23.31 1.03 -3.62
CA ARG A 440 23.35 2.04 -4.68
C ARG A 440 22.02 2.78 -4.82
N ILE A 441 20.90 2.08 -4.69
CA ILE A 441 19.56 2.70 -4.68
C ILE A 441 19.41 3.61 -3.44
N VAL A 442 19.86 3.15 -2.25
CA VAL A 442 19.87 3.98 -1.03
C VAL A 442 20.64 5.26 -1.24
N ASP A 443 21.89 5.14 -1.73
CA ASP A 443 22.77 6.29 -1.95
C ASP A 443 22.14 7.30 -2.92
N ASP A 444 21.47 6.81 -3.95
CA ASP A 444 20.77 7.62 -4.94
C ASP A 444 19.53 8.34 -4.34
N LEU A 445 18.77 7.66 -3.52
CA LEU A 445 17.53 8.19 -2.95
C LEU A 445 17.75 9.07 -1.72
N THR A 446 18.92 9.01 -1.08
CA THR A 446 19.19 9.73 0.18
C THR A 446 20.03 10.99 0.01
N SER A 447 20.64 11.22 -1.17
CA SER A 447 21.53 12.36 -1.41
C SER A 447 21.27 12.99 -2.78
N TYR A 448 20.67 14.17 -2.80
CA TYR A 448 20.32 14.87 -4.05
C TYR A 448 20.24 16.38 -3.82
N TYR A 449 20.20 17.13 -4.92
CA TYR A 449 19.99 18.56 -4.91
C TYR A 449 18.60 18.90 -5.43
N LEU A 450 17.89 19.74 -4.70
CA LEU A 450 16.62 20.31 -5.12
C LEU A 450 16.87 21.69 -5.72
N LEU A 451 16.64 21.82 -7.02
CA LEU A 451 16.76 23.07 -7.76
C LEU A 451 15.36 23.61 -8.04
N GLY A 452 15.14 24.88 -7.81
CA GLY A 452 13.90 25.54 -8.17
C GLY A 452 14.15 26.73 -9.10
N TYR A 453 13.36 26.84 -10.16
CA TYR A 453 13.41 27.99 -11.07
C TYR A 453 11.99 28.38 -11.47
N TYR A 454 11.79 29.65 -11.81
CA TYR A 454 10.55 30.11 -12.42
C TYR A 454 10.66 29.96 -13.93
N SER A 455 9.77 29.15 -14.52
CA SER A 455 9.75 28.98 -15.97
C SER A 455 9.54 30.30 -16.69
N THR A 456 10.38 30.61 -17.65
CA THR A 456 10.20 31.74 -18.55
C THR A 456 9.09 31.51 -19.58
N ASN A 457 8.65 30.26 -19.76
CA ASN A 457 7.52 29.88 -20.62
C ASN A 457 6.24 29.80 -19.77
N THR A 458 5.40 30.82 -19.85
CA THR A 458 4.15 30.93 -19.09
C THR A 458 2.93 30.32 -19.79
N SER A 459 3.10 29.66 -20.94
CA SER A 459 2.00 29.08 -21.72
C SER A 459 1.35 27.90 -20.99
N LEU A 460 0.03 27.97 -20.76
CA LEU A 460 -0.80 26.93 -20.15
C LEU A 460 -1.40 26.03 -21.25
N ASP A 461 -0.56 25.37 -22.02
CA ASP A 461 -0.92 24.65 -23.24
C ASP A 461 -0.96 23.12 -23.10
N GLY A 462 -0.71 22.59 -21.91
CA GLY A 462 -0.70 21.15 -21.64
C GLY A 462 0.47 20.39 -22.26
N LYS A 463 1.44 21.08 -22.89
CA LYS A 463 2.56 20.44 -23.56
C LYS A 463 3.68 20.07 -22.59
N VAL A 464 4.47 19.08 -22.97
CA VAL A 464 5.66 18.68 -22.23
C VAL A 464 6.78 19.71 -22.47
N ARG A 465 7.36 20.22 -21.39
CA ARG A 465 8.57 21.04 -21.38
C ARG A 465 9.76 20.15 -21.09
N LYS A 466 10.80 20.22 -21.92
CA LYS A 466 12.02 19.44 -21.72
C LYS A 466 12.97 20.15 -20.79
N ILE A 467 13.41 19.45 -19.75
CA ILE A 467 14.41 19.96 -18.79
C ILE A 467 15.75 19.29 -19.05
N LYS A 468 16.83 20.07 -18.99
CA LYS A 468 18.19 19.57 -19.01
C LYS A 468 19.00 20.26 -17.92
N VAL A 469 19.57 19.47 -17.03
CA VAL A 469 20.49 19.95 -15.99
C VAL A 469 21.92 19.60 -16.41
N ARG A 470 22.85 20.52 -16.18
CA ARG A 470 24.29 20.32 -16.34
C ARG A 470 25.02 20.73 -15.07
N VAL A 471 26.13 20.07 -14.80
CA VAL A 471 27.06 20.44 -13.74
C VAL A 471 28.37 20.90 -14.39
N LYS A 472 28.88 22.08 -14.01
CA LYS A 472 30.08 22.67 -14.60
C LYS A 472 31.38 21.96 -14.19
N ARG A 473 31.35 21.23 -13.07
CA ARG A 473 32.49 20.48 -12.56
C ARG A 473 32.88 19.33 -13.49
N PRO A 474 34.11 19.27 -13.99
CA PRO A 474 34.54 18.20 -14.90
C PRO A 474 34.40 16.81 -14.29
N GLY A 475 33.93 15.85 -15.08
CA GLY A 475 33.77 14.43 -14.70
C GLY A 475 32.56 14.14 -13.81
N VAL A 476 31.77 15.13 -13.43
CA VAL A 476 30.51 14.93 -12.72
C VAL A 476 29.41 14.66 -13.74
N GLU A 477 28.77 13.53 -13.62
CA GLU A 477 27.56 13.16 -14.35
C GLU A 477 26.35 13.53 -13.51
N VAL A 478 25.29 14.08 -14.13
CA VAL A 478 24.07 14.43 -13.42
C VAL A 478 22.87 13.76 -14.07
N ARG A 479 22.08 13.07 -13.29
CA ARG A 479 20.72 12.62 -13.64
C ARG A 479 19.73 13.61 -13.03
N ALA A 480 18.73 14.00 -13.79
CA ALA A 480 17.73 14.94 -13.35
C ALA A 480 16.44 14.75 -14.15
N ARG A 481 15.33 15.20 -13.63
CA ARG A 481 14.02 15.19 -14.30
C ARG A 481 14.13 15.71 -15.72
N ARG A 482 13.70 14.91 -16.71
CA ARG A 482 13.83 15.25 -18.15
C ARG A 482 12.79 16.22 -18.66
N GLY A 483 11.74 16.44 -17.93
CA GLY A 483 10.68 17.37 -18.31
C GLY A 483 9.48 17.33 -17.37
N TYR A 484 8.53 18.21 -17.65
CA TYR A 484 7.24 18.24 -16.99
C TYR A 484 6.16 18.62 -17.99
N ARG A 485 4.91 18.25 -17.73
CA ARG A 485 3.78 18.72 -18.51
C ARG A 485 3.30 20.04 -17.95
N ALA A 486 3.29 21.09 -18.77
CA ALA A 486 2.68 22.36 -18.39
C ALA A 486 1.18 22.13 -18.14
N PRO A 487 0.56 22.77 -17.11
CA PRO A 487 -0.86 22.69 -16.90
C PRO A 487 -1.62 23.33 -18.06
N THR A 488 -2.86 22.91 -18.30
CA THR A 488 -3.79 23.66 -19.14
C THR A 488 -4.41 24.80 -18.36
N GLU A 489 -5.01 25.78 -19.04
CA GLU A 489 -5.75 26.89 -18.37
C GLU A 489 -6.84 26.36 -17.43
N GLU A 490 -7.53 25.30 -17.84
CA GLU A 490 -8.58 24.67 -17.05
C GLU A 490 -8.04 23.96 -15.79
N GLU A 491 -6.91 23.25 -15.91
CA GLU A 491 -6.23 22.61 -14.79
C GLU A 491 -5.65 23.64 -13.81
N PHE A 492 -5.06 24.71 -14.34
CA PHE A 492 -4.55 25.82 -13.54
C PHE A 492 -5.67 26.55 -12.78
N GLY A 493 -6.79 26.82 -13.45
CA GLY A 493 -7.97 27.41 -12.82
C GLY A 493 -8.57 26.52 -11.73
N ARG A 494 -8.65 25.19 -11.96
CA ARG A 494 -9.12 24.22 -10.95
C ARG A 494 -8.14 24.14 -9.77
N GLY A 495 -6.85 24.12 -10.00
CA GLY A 495 -5.83 24.12 -8.94
C GLY A 495 -5.93 25.36 -8.05
N THR A 496 -6.07 26.53 -8.67
CA THR A 496 -6.24 27.82 -7.94
C THR A 496 -7.54 27.81 -7.13
N ALA A 497 -8.65 27.33 -7.71
CA ALA A 497 -9.93 27.22 -7.01
C ALA A 497 -9.87 26.22 -5.84
N GLN A 498 -9.16 25.09 -6.00
CA GLN A 498 -8.95 24.11 -4.93
C GLN A 498 -8.06 24.66 -3.80
N MET A 499 -7.01 25.41 -4.12
CA MET A 499 -6.18 26.06 -3.09
C MET A 499 -6.96 27.10 -2.30
N THR A 500 -7.82 27.88 -2.97
CA THR A 500 -8.70 28.86 -2.31
C THR A 500 -9.75 28.15 -1.45
N ALA A 501 -10.34 27.06 -1.94
CA ALA A 501 -11.30 26.23 -1.20
C ALA A 501 -10.65 25.50 -0.01
N ALA A 502 -9.41 25.01 -0.14
CA ALA A 502 -8.68 24.36 0.95
C ALA A 502 -8.30 25.36 2.07
N ALA A 503 -8.01 26.60 1.72
CA ALA A 503 -7.76 27.68 2.69
C ALA A 503 -9.03 28.09 3.48
N SER A 504 -10.22 27.78 2.97
CA SER A 504 -11.53 28.06 3.58
C SER A 504 -12.32 26.81 4.00
N ALA A 505 -11.70 25.61 3.97
CA ALA A 505 -12.41 24.36 4.20
C ALA A 505 -12.93 24.26 5.63
N ALA A 506 -14.26 24.15 5.73
CA ALA A 506 -14.92 23.66 6.93
C ALA A 506 -14.46 22.22 7.27
N PRO A 507 -14.51 21.80 8.55
CA PRO A 507 -14.15 20.42 8.92
C PRO A 507 -14.92 19.42 8.07
N ALA A 508 -14.24 18.35 7.63
CA ALA A 508 -14.81 17.31 6.77
C ALA A 508 -16.14 16.82 7.35
N SER A 509 -17.17 16.69 6.49
CA SER A 509 -18.45 16.15 6.95
C SER A 509 -18.26 14.74 7.53
N ALA A 510 -19.08 14.33 8.49
CA ALA A 510 -19.05 13.00 9.08
C ALA A 510 -19.09 11.88 8.01
N VAL A 511 -19.80 12.12 6.91
CA VAL A 511 -19.87 11.23 5.76
C VAL A 511 -18.51 11.09 5.06
N GLN A 512 -17.84 12.20 4.84
CA GLN A 512 -16.50 12.17 4.20
C GLN A 512 -15.47 11.47 5.09
N ALA A 513 -15.50 11.74 6.40
CA ALA A 513 -14.64 11.05 7.37
C ALA A 513 -14.91 9.53 7.40
N ALA A 514 -16.15 9.10 7.22
CA ALA A 514 -16.52 7.70 7.13
C ALA A 514 -15.92 7.01 5.88
N PHE A 515 -15.92 7.69 4.73
CA PHE A 515 -15.29 7.16 3.50
C PHE A 515 -13.77 7.14 3.60
N ASP A 516 -13.15 8.13 4.20
CA ASP A 516 -11.70 8.14 4.47
C ASP A 516 -11.29 6.91 5.32
N GLY A 517 -12.17 6.47 6.22
CA GLY A 517 -11.98 5.27 7.03
C GLY A 517 -11.99 3.95 6.25
N ILE A 518 -12.59 3.87 5.05
CA ILE A 518 -12.60 2.65 4.22
C ILE A 518 -11.19 2.33 3.71
N GLY A 519 -10.44 3.34 3.30
CA GLY A 519 -9.10 3.17 2.75
C GLY A 519 -8.04 2.72 3.77
N VAL A 520 -8.35 2.79 5.07
CA VAL A 520 -7.52 2.21 6.14
C VAL A 520 -7.64 0.67 6.17
N SER A 521 -8.72 0.12 5.60
CA SER A 521 -8.89 -1.33 5.45
C SER A 521 -7.94 -1.86 4.39
N ARG A 522 -6.78 -2.36 4.80
CA ARG A 522 -5.73 -2.90 3.94
C ARG A 522 -6.09 -4.32 3.50
N PRO A 523 -6.39 -4.58 2.22
CA PRO A 523 -6.63 -5.94 1.75
C PRO A 523 -5.34 -6.77 1.89
N GLY A 524 -5.48 -8.03 2.33
CA GLY A 524 -4.34 -8.96 2.44
C GLY A 524 -3.55 -8.94 3.73
N LEU A 525 -3.89 -8.08 4.71
CA LEU A 525 -3.25 -8.12 6.02
C LEU A 525 -3.52 -9.46 6.73
N PRO A 526 -2.49 -10.07 7.36
CA PRO A 526 -2.64 -11.30 8.12
C PRO A 526 -3.51 -11.12 9.37
N LEU A 527 -3.53 -9.93 9.95
CA LEU A 527 -4.34 -9.55 11.10
C LEU A 527 -4.91 -8.15 10.88
N ARG A 528 -6.17 -7.95 11.27
CA ARG A 528 -6.84 -6.66 11.29
C ARG A 528 -7.34 -6.36 12.69
N THR A 529 -7.16 -5.12 13.11
CA THR A 529 -7.63 -4.62 14.40
C THR A 529 -8.71 -3.58 14.19
N ALA A 530 -9.80 -3.67 14.93
CA ALA A 530 -10.77 -2.58 15.08
C ALA A 530 -11.01 -2.32 16.57
N VAL A 531 -11.42 -1.10 16.88
CA VAL A 531 -11.75 -0.71 18.25
C VAL A 531 -13.16 -0.15 18.26
N SER A 532 -13.94 -0.67 19.20
CA SER A 532 -15.22 -0.11 19.63
C SER A 532 -15.04 0.45 21.03
N TYR A 533 -15.64 1.59 21.32
CA TYR A 533 -15.58 2.16 22.66
C TYR A 533 -16.86 2.90 23.03
N MET A 534 -17.07 3.02 24.30
CA MET A 534 -18.20 3.73 24.92
C MET A 534 -17.67 4.69 25.97
N PRO A 535 -17.83 6.01 25.78
CA PRO A 535 -17.47 6.98 26.80
C PRO A 535 -18.27 6.75 28.10
N THR A 536 -17.58 6.71 29.23
CA THR A 536 -18.18 6.54 30.58
C THR A 536 -17.98 7.75 31.45
N GLY A 537 -17.11 8.67 31.06
CA GLY A 537 -16.79 9.91 31.79
C GLY A 537 -15.83 10.77 30.96
N GLU A 538 -15.42 11.89 31.54
CA GLU A 538 -14.38 12.72 30.97
C GLU A 538 -13.07 11.93 30.91
N ARG A 539 -12.56 11.69 29.69
CA ARG A 539 -11.34 10.89 29.44
C ARG A 539 -11.39 9.44 29.98
N ARG A 540 -12.60 8.87 30.14
CA ARG A 540 -12.83 7.48 30.51
C ARG A 540 -13.72 6.81 29.50
N ALA A 541 -13.36 5.61 29.09
CA ALA A 541 -14.18 4.81 28.19
C ALA A 541 -14.03 3.32 28.46
N ARG A 542 -15.10 2.58 28.29
CA ARG A 542 -15.02 1.12 28.13
C ARG A 542 -14.64 0.79 26.69
N VAL A 543 -13.62 -0.03 26.52
CA VAL A 543 -12.96 -0.28 25.24
C VAL A 543 -13.03 -1.76 24.89
N TRP A 544 -13.40 -2.05 23.65
CA TRP A 544 -13.34 -3.39 23.05
C TRP A 544 -12.39 -3.37 21.86
N ALA A 545 -11.40 -4.24 21.87
CA ALA A 545 -10.52 -4.47 20.75
C ALA A 545 -10.95 -5.74 20.01
N LEU A 546 -11.13 -5.63 18.72
CA LEU A 546 -11.42 -6.73 17.83
C LEU A 546 -10.15 -7.11 17.07
N ALA A 547 -9.76 -8.38 17.15
CA ALA A 547 -8.73 -8.99 16.31
C ALA A 547 -9.39 -9.90 15.28
N GLU A 548 -9.13 -9.70 13.99
CA GLU A 548 -9.63 -10.54 12.91
C GLU A 548 -8.47 -11.04 12.03
N LEU A 549 -8.33 -12.35 11.92
CA LEU A 549 -7.37 -12.99 11.02
C LEU A 549 -7.79 -12.80 9.55
N GLY A 550 -6.82 -12.50 8.69
CA GLY A 550 -7.02 -12.49 7.25
C GLY A 550 -7.53 -13.83 6.74
N GLU A 551 -8.35 -13.83 5.69
CA GLU A 551 -9.03 -15.03 5.19
C GLU A 551 -8.06 -16.16 4.82
N ARG A 552 -6.91 -15.85 4.23
CA ARG A 552 -5.88 -16.84 3.89
C ARG A 552 -5.29 -17.48 5.15
N LEU A 553 -4.99 -16.67 6.14
CA LEU A 553 -4.39 -17.13 7.39
C LEU A 553 -5.35 -17.98 8.20
N ALA A 554 -6.62 -17.60 8.26
CA ALA A 554 -7.66 -18.35 8.99
C ALA A 554 -7.91 -19.77 8.43
N ARG A 555 -7.52 -20.01 7.17
CA ARG A 555 -7.61 -21.34 6.52
C ARG A 555 -6.36 -22.20 6.71
N ASP A 556 -5.28 -21.64 7.21
CA ASP A 556 -4.03 -22.37 7.46
C ASP A 556 -4.20 -23.29 8.67
N GLY A 557 -3.73 -24.53 8.56
CA GLY A 557 -3.86 -25.56 9.59
C GLY A 557 -3.23 -25.19 10.95
N GLU A 558 -2.23 -24.32 10.99
CA GLU A 558 -1.66 -23.79 12.24
C GLU A 558 -2.66 -22.94 13.01
N TRP A 559 -3.53 -22.19 12.32
CA TRP A 559 -4.54 -21.29 12.86
C TRP A 559 -5.88 -21.98 13.11
N ALA A 560 -6.13 -23.13 12.47
CA ALA A 560 -7.34 -23.91 12.69
C ALA A 560 -7.50 -24.41 14.13
N ARG A 561 -6.40 -24.54 14.88
CA ARG A 561 -6.38 -24.92 16.31
C ARG A 561 -6.68 -23.76 17.26
N GLY A 562 -6.94 -22.56 16.71
CA GLY A 562 -7.09 -21.34 17.52
C GLY A 562 -5.75 -20.76 17.96
N GLY A 563 -5.75 -20.05 19.07
CA GLY A 563 -4.55 -19.39 19.54
C GLY A 563 -4.78 -18.49 20.74
N GLU A 564 -3.92 -17.50 20.87
CA GLU A 564 -3.93 -16.48 21.93
C GLU A 564 -3.94 -15.09 21.30
N VAL A 565 -4.84 -14.21 21.75
CA VAL A 565 -4.93 -12.81 21.34
C VAL A 565 -4.46 -11.95 22.51
N ASP A 566 -3.37 -11.23 22.34
CA ASP A 566 -2.85 -10.24 23.26
C ASP A 566 -3.16 -8.84 22.74
N VAL A 567 -3.82 -8.02 23.55
CA VAL A 567 -4.16 -6.63 23.24
C VAL A 567 -3.50 -5.71 24.25
N ARG A 568 -2.75 -4.75 23.76
CA ARG A 568 -2.15 -3.68 24.55
C ARG A 568 -2.68 -2.33 24.09
N VAL A 569 -3.20 -1.54 25.03
CA VAL A 569 -3.57 -0.15 24.83
C VAL A 569 -2.49 0.72 25.49
N ALA A 570 -1.96 1.68 24.78
CA ALA A 570 -0.90 2.57 25.25
C ALA A 570 -1.19 4.02 24.85
N ALA A 571 -0.63 4.96 25.59
CA ALA A 571 -0.59 6.36 25.20
C ALA A 571 0.40 6.58 24.03
N GLY A 572 0.34 7.73 23.37
CA GLY A 572 1.21 8.08 22.25
C GLY A 572 2.70 8.07 22.59
N ASP A 573 3.06 8.29 23.87
CA ASP A 573 4.43 8.20 24.40
C ASP A 573 4.88 6.76 24.71
N GLY A 574 4.00 5.77 24.52
CA GLY A 574 4.27 4.35 24.77
C GLY A 574 3.91 3.84 26.15
N ALA A 575 3.45 4.71 27.08
CA ALA A 575 2.99 4.28 28.42
C ALA A 575 1.78 3.33 28.30
N THR A 576 1.84 2.16 28.95
CA THR A 576 0.76 1.17 28.88
C THR A 576 -0.42 1.62 29.74
N ILE A 577 -1.60 1.73 29.13
CA ILE A 577 -2.88 2.05 29.78
C ILE A 577 -3.59 0.77 30.22
N GLY A 578 -3.53 -0.27 29.39
CA GLY A 578 -4.14 -1.56 29.69
C GLY A 578 -3.58 -2.66 28.79
N GLN A 579 -3.56 -3.89 29.31
CA GLN A 579 -3.18 -5.07 28.55
C GLN A 579 -4.04 -6.26 28.95
N LYS A 580 -4.46 -7.06 27.98
CA LYS A 580 -5.27 -8.26 28.21
C LYS A 580 -5.01 -9.32 27.17
N THR A 581 -4.94 -10.55 27.60
CA THR A 581 -4.79 -11.73 26.74
C THR A 581 -6.04 -12.61 26.86
N VAL A 582 -6.56 -13.07 25.71
CA VAL A 582 -7.71 -13.97 25.66
C VAL A 582 -7.44 -15.09 24.65
N PRO A 583 -8.07 -16.28 24.82
CA PRO A 583 -7.95 -17.35 23.85
C PRO A 583 -8.72 -17.00 22.57
N LEU A 584 -8.14 -17.35 21.40
CA LEU A 584 -8.84 -17.45 20.12
C LEU A 584 -9.32 -18.89 20.00
N ALA A 585 -10.64 -19.10 19.91
CA ALA A 585 -11.21 -20.44 19.81
C ALA A 585 -10.78 -21.15 18.51
N ALA A 586 -10.69 -22.46 18.54
CA ALA A 586 -10.39 -23.25 17.36
C ALA A 586 -11.44 -23.00 16.25
N GLY A 587 -10.97 -22.75 15.03
CA GLY A 587 -11.80 -22.40 13.88
C GLY A 587 -12.39 -20.97 13.91
N ALA A 588 -12.15 -20.20 14.97
CA ALA A 588 -12.58 -18.80 15.02
C ALA A 588 -11.66 -17.92 14.19
N ARG A 589 -12.25 -17.04 13.40
CA ARG A 589 -11.54 -16.05 12.60
C ARG A 589 -11.28 -14.75 13.37
N SER A 590 -12.13 -14.42 14.32
CA SER A 590 -12.03 -13.18 15.08
C SER A 590 -12.30 -13.40 16.57
N ALA A 591 -11.74 -12.53 17.40
CA ALA A 591 -12.01 -12.46 18.82
C ALA A 591 -12.19 -11.00 19.24
N VAL A 592 -13.15 -10.76 20.13
CA VAL A 592 -13.36 -9.48 20.78
C VAL A 592 -12.77 -9.55 22.19
N VAL A 593 -11.90 -8.61 22.51
CA VAL A 593 -11.28 -8.47 23.81
C VAL A 593 -11.89 -7.27 24.52
N ASP A 594 -12.68 -7.52 25.56
CA ASP A 594 -13.19 -6.45 26.44
C ASP A 594 -12.05 -6.01 27.37
N MET A 595 -11.50 -4.84 27.11
CA MET A 595 -10.42 -4.25 27.90
C MET A 595 -10.93 -3.67 29.24
N GLY A 596 -12.25 -3.60 29.42
CA GLY A 596 -12.86 -2.92 30.56
C GLY A 596 -12.86 -1.40 30.40
N GLU A 597 -13.03 -0.73 31.51
CA GLU A 597 -13.00 0.73 31.61
C GLU A 597 -11.55 1.21 31.74
N LEU A 598 -11.14 2.11 30.88
CA LEU A 598 -9.77 2.65 30.82
C LEU A 598 -9.78 4.16 31.01
N ASP A 599 -8.79 4.68 31.71
CA ASP A 599 -8.49 6.10 31.78
C ASP A 599 -7.62 6.47 30.57
N LEU A 600 -8.15 7.33 29.69
CA LEU A 600 -7.51 7.66 28.42
C LEU A 600 -6.75 8.99 28.57
N PRO A 601 -5.44 9.04 28.21
CA PRO A 601 -4.67 10.28 28.28
C PRO A 601 -5.16 11.30 27.23
N ALA A 602 -4.74 12.54 27.36
CA ALA A 602 -4.89 13.50 26.28
C ALA A 602 -3.98 13.10 25.11
N GLY A 603 -4.47 13.25 23.87
CA GLY A 603 -3.72 12.95 22.68
C GLY A 603 -3.90 11.52 22.16
N GLU A 604 -2.94 11.05 21.38
CA GLU A 604 -3.05 9.80 20.63
C GLU A 604 -3.03 8.56 21.55
N ILE A 605 -3.89 7.59 21.21
CA ILE A 605 -3.94 6.27 21.83
C ILE A 605 -3.53 5.23 20.81
N VAL A 606 -2.67 4.32 21.21
CA VAL A 606 -2.16 3.23 20.36
C VAL A 606 -2.74 1.92 20.85
N VAL A 607 -3.46 1.20 19.99
CA VAL A 607 -3.95 -0.15 20.28
C VAL A 607 -3.17 -1.14 19.44
N ARG A 608 -2.44 -2.01 20.08
CA ARG A 608 -1.67 -3.08 19.46
C ARG A 608 -2.30 -4.42 19.77
N THR A 609 -2.60 -5.17 18.73
CA THR A 609 -3.08 -6.56 18.80
C THR A 609 -2.00 -7.50 18.32
N ARG A 610 -1.81 -8.59 19.01
CA ARG A 610 -0.90 -9.67 18.62
C ARG A 610 -1.64 -11.00 18.76
N VAL A 611 -1.61 -11.80 17.73
CA VAL A 611 -2.23 -13.14 17.76
C VAL A 611 -1.14 -14.19 17.55
N LYS A 612 -1.08 -15.16 18.45
CA LYS A 612 -0.17 -16.28 18.42
C LYS A 612 -0.96 -17.55 18.10
N PRO A 613 -0.59 -18.34 17.08
CA PRO A 613 -1.30 -19.57 16.74
C PRO A 613 -1.08 -20.65 17.80
N GLY A 614 -2.11 -21.44 18.07
CA GLY A 614 -2.06 -22.58 19.00
C GLY A 614 -1.18 -23.74 18.52
N GLY A 615 -0.82 -23.73 17.23
CA GLY A 615 0.06 -24.74 16.58
C GLY A 615 1.56 -24.48 16.70
N GLY A 616 1.98 -23.37 17.38
CA GLY A 616 3.40 -23.06 17.59
C GLY A 616 4.07 -22.22 16.50
N GLY A 617 3.30 -21.68 15.54
CA GLY A 617 3.81 -20.81 14.48
C GLY A 617 4.16 -19.37 14.94
N LEU A 618 4.65 -18.55 14.01
CA LEU A 618 4.99 -17.16 14.29
C LEU A 618 3.74 -16.31 14.57
N PRO A 619 3.78 -15.42 15.57
CA PRO A 619 2.69 -14.51 15.87
C PRO A 619 2.53 -13.46 14.77
N VAL A 620 1.30 -13.03 14.55
CA VAL A 620 0.98 -11.86 13.71
C VAL A 620 0.54 -10.70 14.59
N SER A 621 0.83 -9.48 14.19
CA SER A 621 0.45 -8.28 14.93
C SER A 621 -0.08 -7.19 14.02
N ASP A 622 -0.97 -6.37 14.57
CA ASP A 622 -1.47 -5.16 13.94
C ASP A 622 -1.52 -4.03 14.97
N THR A 623 -1.45 -2.79 14.50
CA THR A 623 -1.44 -1.61 15.38
C THR A 623 -2.32 -0.54 14.74
N ILE A 624 -3.29 -0.04 15.50
CA ILE A 624 -4.10 1.10 15.11
C ILE A 624 -3.89 2.26 16.09
N ARG A 625 -4.16 3.48 15.59
CA ARG A 625 -4.03 4.70 16.35
C ARG A 625 -5.35 5.44 16.36
N ILE A 626 -5.73 5.97 17.50
CA ILE A 626 -6.88 6.81 17.72
C ILE A 626 -6.33 8.19 18.07
N ALA A 627 -6.56 9.18 17.20
CA ALA A 627 -5.90 10.49 17.30
C ALA A 627 -6.26 11.27 18.56
N GLU A 628 -7.48 11.13 19.02
CA GLU A 628 -7.97 11.80 20.22
C GLU A 628 -9.08 10.97 20.88
N PRO A 629 -9.08 10.78 22.21
CA PRO A 629 -10.19 10.15 22.89
C PRO A 629 -11.46 11.00 22.76
N PRO A 630 -12.62 10.37 22.60
CA PRO A 630 -13.87 11.10 22.42
C PRO A 630 -14.22 11.90 23.68
N ALA A 631 -14.88 13.03 23.49
CA ALA A 631 -15.51 13.78 24.57
C ALA A 631 -16.55 12.90 25.31
N ALA A 632 -16.81 13.19 26.59
CA ALA A 632 -17.70 12.38 27.43
C ALA A 632 -19.16 12.31 26.89
N ASP A 633 -19.56 13.30 26.13
CA ASP A 633 -20.89 13.42 25.53
C ASP A 633 -20.95 12.95 24.06
N ALA A 634 -19.81 12.61 23.48
CA ALA A 634 -19.76 12.10 22.10
C ALA A 634 -20.37 10.68 22.02
N PRO A 635 -20.98 10.33 20.88
CA PRO A 635 -21.33 8.93 20.64
C PRO A 635 -20.05 8.08 20.61
N GLY A 636 -20.13 6.87 21.16
CA GLY A 636 -19.00 5.92 21.12
C GLY A 636 -18.68 5.47 19.69
N ALA A 637 -17.66 4.64 19.53
CA ALA A 637 -17.37 3.96 18.29
C ALA A 637 -18.14 2.63 18.21
N PRO A 638 -18.83 2.36 17.08
CA PRO A 638 -19.60 1.15 16.92
C PRO A 638 -18.74 -0.05 16.58
N MET A 639 -19.26 -1.24 16.84
CA MET A 639 -18.75 -2.52 16.34
C MET A 639 -19.46 -2.91 15.05
N LEU A 640 -18.70 -3.35 14.06
CA LEU A 640 -19.24 -3.93 12.84
C LEU A 640 -19.32 -5.45 12.95
N LEU A 641 -20.42 -6.01 12.45
CA LEU A 641 -20.62 -7.45 12.39
C LEU A 641 -21.03 -7.85 10.97
N ARG A 642 -20.52 -8.99 10.56
CA ARG A 642 -20.82 -9.62 9.27
C ARG A 642 -21.65 -10.89 9.47
N ARG A 643 -22.64 -11.11 8.60
CA ARG A 643 -23.34 -12.37 8.43
C ARG A 643 -23.40 -12.70 6.95
N GLY A 644 -22.95 -13.87 6.55
CA GLY A 644 -22.93 -14.26 5.15
C GLY A 644 -22.44 -15.69 4.95
N PRO A 645 -22.12 -16.10 3.72
CA PRO A 645 -21.71 -17.47 3.41
C PRO A 645 -20.52 -17.97 4.24
N THR A 646 -19.62 -17.06 4.63
CA THR A 646 -18.43 -17.40 5.43
C THR A 646 -18.69 -17.50 6.94
N THR A 647 -19.81 -16.96 7.43
CA THR A 647 -20.16 -16.92 8.87
C THR A 647 -21.45 -17.68 9.17
N GLY A 648 -22.13 -18.20 8.16
CA GLY A 648 -23.43 -18.87 8.27
C GLY A 648 -24.52 -17.93 8.78
N ILE A 649 -25.37 -18.43 9.69
CA ILE A 649 -26.51 -17.67 10.23
C ILE A 649 -26.13 -16.69 11.35
N ARG A 650 -24.89 -16.72 11.83
CA ARG A 650 -24.43 -15.91 12.96
C ARG A 650 -23.84 -14.60 12.49
N TYR A 651 -24.09 -13.52 13.25
CA TYR A 651 -23.34 -12.30 13.14
C TYR A 651 -22.01 -12.44 13.85
N VAL A 652 -20.92 -12.22 13.13
CA VAL A 652 -19.54 -12.32 13.63
C VAL A 652 -18.92 -10.93 13.54
N PRO A 653 -18.30 -10.43 14.63
CA PRO A 653 -17.59 -9.17 14.63
C PRO A 653 -16.50 -9.15 13.56
N THR A 654 -16.39 -8.04 12.81
CA THR A 654 -15.43 -7.89 11.71
C THR A 654 -14.72 -6.54 11.78
N ALA A 655 -13.40 -6.56 11.59
CA ALA A 655 -12.58 -5.38 11.37
C ALA A 655 -12.49 -5.00 9.88
N ASP A 656 -12.91 -5.91 9.01
CA ASP A 656 -12.92 -5.72 7.56
C ASP A 656 -14.12 -4.90 7.12
N ARG A 657 -13.88 -3.79 6.44
CA ARG A 657 -14.93 -2.93 5.88
C ARG A 657 -15.30 -3.28 4.44
N GLN A 658 -14.76 -4.38 3.89
CA GLN A 658 -15.16 -4.92 2.59
C GLN A 658 -16.16 -6.05 2.79
N PHE A 659 -17.29 -5.98 2.10
CA PHE A 659 -18.39 -6.93 2.19
C PHE A 659 -18.78 -7.42 0.80
N ARG A 660 -19.16 -8.68 0.69
CA ARG A 660 -19.74 -9.21 -0.54
C ARG A 660 -21.24 -8.85 -0.61
N ARG A 661 -21.81 -8.82 -1.80
CA ARG A 661 -23.25 -8.60 -1.97
C ARG A 661 -24.12 -9.64 -1.24
N THR A 662 -23.60 -10.83 -1.02
CA THR A 662 -24.25 -11.90 -0.28
C THR A 662 -24.22 -11.73 1.24
N ASP A 663 -23.45 -10.76 1.73
CA ASP A 663 -23.33 -10.49 3.15
C ASP A 663 -24.47 -9.57 3.65
N ARG A 664 -24.70 -9.62 4.96
CA ARG A 664 -25.44 -8.60 5.72
C ARG A 664 -24.48 -7.90 6.64
N LEU A 665 -24.60 -6.59 6.70
CA LEU A 665 -23.85 -5.74 7.63
C LEU A 665 -24.75 -5.36 8.79
N ARG A 666 -24.24 -5.54 10.01
CA ARG A 666 -24.84 -4.97 11.23
C ARG A 666 -23.85 -4.05 11.92
N LEU A 667 -24.34 -2.91 12.32
CA LEU A 667 -23.63 -1.96 13.18
C LEU A 667 -24.24 -2.05 14.58
N GLU A 668 -23.39 -2.15 15.61
CA GLU A 668 -23.79 -2.15 17.01
C GLU A 668 -23.07 -1.04 17.77
N LEU A 669 -23.82 -0.07 18.31
CA LEU A 669 -23.31 1.07 19.08
C LEU A 669 -23.57 0.86 20.57
N PRO A 670 -22.54 0.71 21.43
CA PRO A 670 -22.73 0.50 22.86
C PRO A 670 -23.13 1.78 23.60
N SER A 671 -23.93 1.63 24.64
CA SER A 671 -24.37 2.72 25.52
C SER A 671 -24.48 2.29 26.97
N VAL A 672 -24.18 3.19 27.89
CA VAL A 672 -24.57 3.09 29.29
C VAL A 672 -26.00 3.60 29.43
N GLY A 673 -26.87 2.75 29.95
CA GLY A 673 -28.28 3.05 30.13
C GLY A 673 -29.08 2.93 28.80
N ALA A 674 -30.31 3.43 28.83
CA ALA A 674 -31.23 3.32 27.70
C ALA A 674 -30.75 4.14 26.51
N ILE A 675 -30.71 3.51 25.35
CA ILE A 675 -30.49 4.15 24.06
C ILE A 675 -31.57 3.68 23.10
N ALA A 676 -32.09 4.58 22.27
CA ALA A 676 -32.97 4.25 21.17
C ALA A 676 -32.27 4.49 19.83
N ALA A 677 -32.35 3.54 18.91
CA ALA A 677 -32.02 3.76 17.52
C ALA A 677 -33.22 4.40 16.84
N THR A 678 -33.15 5.69 16.57
CA THR A 678 -34.29 6.46 16.05
C THR A 678 -34.47 6.29 14.56
N SER A 679 -33.37 6.24 13.82
CA SER A 679 -33.35 5.95 12.37
C SER A 679 -31.99 5.48 11.90
N ALA A 680 -31.98 4.77 10.78
CA ALA A 680 -30.74 4.46 10.08
C ALA A 680 -30.95 4.57 8.57
N GLU A 681 -29.94 5.07 7.87
CA GLU A 681 -29.96 5.34 6.44
C GLU A 681 -28.68 4.82 5.79
N LEU A 682 -28.83 4.27 4.59
CA LEU A 682 -27.71 3.96 3.72
C LEU A 682 -27.45 5.15 2.80
N LEU A 683 -26.22 5.59 2.70
CA LEU A 683 -25.79 6.75 1.92
C LEU A 683 -24.88 6.31 0.78
N ASP A 684 -25.00 6.99 -0.37
CA ASP A 684 -24.05 6.92 -1.45
C ASP A 684 -22.79 7.75 -1.14
N ARG A 685 -21.80 7.73 -2.05
CA ARG A 685 -20.52 8.45 -1.90
C ARG A 685 -20.70 9.98 -1.82
N SER A 686 -21.81 10.52 -2.32
CA SER A 686 -22.14 11.96 -2.20
C SER A 686 -22.82 12.30 -0.87
N GLY A 687 -23.15 11.31 -0.05
CA GLY A 687 -23.90 11.46 1.20
C GLY A 687 -25.42 11.50 1.01
N LYS A 688 -25.92 11.17 -0.20
CA LYS A 688 -27.34 11.11 -0.49
C LYS A 688 -27.94 9.79 0.00
N PRO A 689 -29.09 9.81 0.70
CA PRO A 689 -29.77 8.59 1.12
C PRO A 689 -30.20 7.72 -0.06
N LEU A 690 -29.99 6.42 0.07
CA LEU A 690 -30.43 5.39 -0.87
C LEU A 690 -31.73 4.75 -0.39
N ALA A 691 -32.62 4.37 -1.32
CA ALA A 691 -33.88 3.69 -1.03
C ALA A 691 -33.66 2.20 -0.70
N VAL A 692 -32.79 1.92 0.28
CA VAL A 692 -32.50 0.59 0.79
C VAL A 692 -32.91 0.55 2.26
N ALA A 693 -33.76 -0.43 2.60
CA ALA A 693 -34.26 -0.56 3.97
C ALA A 693 -33.14 -0.95 4.94
N VAL A 694 -33.00 -0.19 6.01
CA VAL A 694 -32.12 -0.47 7.14
C VAL A 694 -32.99 -0.75 8.36
N ALA A 695 -32.88 -1.94 8.92
CA ALA A 695 -33.63 -2.27 10.14
C ALA A 695 -32.90 -1.75 11.36
N THR A 696 -33.57 -1.01 12.24
CA THR A 696 -33.06 -0.53 13.51
C THR A 696 -33.64 -1.32 14.68
N GLY A 697 -32.89 -1.40 15.76
CA GLY A 697 -33.31 -2.09 16.98
C GLY A 697 -32.40 -1.80 18.17
N VAL A 698 -32.71 -2.43 19.28
CA VAL A 698 -31.92 -2.37 20.51
C VAL A 698 -31.66 -3.79 20.99
N ARG A 699 -30.40 -4.08 21.32
CA ARG A 699 -29.99 -5.34 21.94
C ARG A 699 -29.49 -5.05 23.38
N THR A 700 -29.97 -5.83 24.33
CA THR A 700 -29.49 -5.78 25.72
C THR A 700 -28.66 -7.03 26.00
N GLY A 701 -27.53 -6.87 26.66
CA GLY A 701 -26.64 -7.96 27.05
C GLY A 701 -25.45 -7.44 27.85
N ASP A 702 -24.93 -8.26 28.75
CA ASP A 702 -23.74 -7.94 29.59
C ASP A 702 -23.84 -6.61 30.32
N SER A 703 -25.02 -6.30 30.85
CA SER A 703 -25.35 -5.04 31.55
C SER A 703 -25.26 -3.80 30.66
N LEU A 704 -25.20 -3.95 29.33
CA LEU A 704 -25.12 -2.87 28.35
C LEU A 704 -26.31 -2.91 27.39
N THR A 705 -26.57 -1.76 26.83
CA THR A 705 -27.56 -1.56 25.74
C THR A 705 -26.82 -1.21 24.45
N TRP A 706 -27.20 -1.86 23.36
CA TRP A 706 -26.61 -1.65 22.04
C TRP A 706 -27.67 -1.19 21.06
N ALA A 707 -27.53 0.00 20.48
CA ALA A 707 -28.34 0.39 19.34
C ALA A 707 -27.83 -0.32 18.09
N THR A 708 -28.73 -0.91 17.31
CA THR A 708 -28.35 -1.71 16.15
C THR A 708 -28.93 -1.16 14.84
N ALA A 709 -28.16 -1.24 13.77
CA ALA A 709 -28.61 -1.01 12.40
C ALA A 709 -28.17 -2.19 11.52
N ASP A 710 -29.11 -2.81 10.82
CA ASP A 710 -28.91 -4.00 10.00
C ASP A 710 -29.32 -3.76 8.56
N VAL A 711 -28.44 -4.04 7.61
CA VAL A 711 -28.68 -3.85 6.19
C VAL A 711 -28.28 -5.08 5.37
N ALA A 712 -29.14 -5.46 4.41
CA ALA A 712 -28.83 -6.48 3.40
C ALA A 712 -28.13 -5.81 2.21
N LEU A 713 -27.00 -6.38 1.78
CA LEU A 713 -26.18 -5.78 0.73
C LEU A 713 -26.50 -6.29 -0.68
N ALA A 714 -27.37 -7.29 -0.81
CA ALA A 714 -27.77 -7.86 -2.10
C ALA A 714 -28.29 -6.86 -3.15
N PRO A 715 -29.04 -5.80 -2.77
CA PRO A 715 -29.52 -4.81 -3.73
C PRO A 715 -28.43 -3.85 -4.25
N LEU A 716 -27.24 -3.81 -3.59
CA LEU A 716 -26.23 -2.82 -3.88
C LEU A 716 -25.34 -3.24 -5.06
N ALA A 717 -24.93 -2.27 -5.86
CA ALA A 717 -23.84 -2.45 -6.81
C ALA A 717 -22.48 -2.52 -6.09
N VAL A 718 -21.45 -2.95 -6.79
CA VAL A 718 -20.06 -2.84 -6.32
C VAL A 718 -19.72 -1.35 -6.18
N GLY A 719 -19.23 -0.94 -5.01
CA GLY A 719 -18.97 0.47 -4.73
C GLY A 719 -18.81 0.77 -3.24
N GLU A 720 -18.65 2.04 -2.92
CA GLU A 720 -18.50 2.54 -1.56
C GLU A 720 -19.80 3.16 -1.06
N TYR A 721 -20.15 2.84 0.17
CA TYR A 721 -21.36 3.25 0.85
C TYR A 721 -21.08 3.65 2.28
N ALA A 722 -21.96 4.46 2.87
CA ALA A 722 -21.91 4.76 4.30
C ALA A 722 -23.25 4.43 4.98
N LEU A 723 -23.16 3.82 6.16
CA LEU A 723 -24.30 3.55 7.02
C LEU A 723 -24.34 4.60 8.11
N ARG A 724 -25.42 5.38 8.14
CA ARG A 724 -25.71 6.40 9.16
C ARG A 724 -26.69 5.81 10.18
N LEU A 725 -26.35 5.88 11.46
CA LEU A 725 -27.24 5.54 12.57
C LEU A 725 -27.47 6.79 13.43
N ARG A 726 -28.73 7.18 13.61
CA ARG A 726 -29.13 8.19 14.56
C ARG A 726 -29.68 7.53 15.81
N THR A 727 -29.28 8.03 16.94
CA THR A 727 -29.64 7.50 18.24
C THR A 727 -30.10 8.61 19.15
N GLU A 728 -30.89 8.25 20.17
CA GLU A 728 -31.27 9.13 21.25
C GLU A 728 -30.90 8.49 22.59
N ARG A 729 -30.20 9.25 23.42
CA ARG A 729 -29.78 8.84 24.76
C ARG A 729 -30.05 9.96 25.76
N ALA A 730 -30.89 9.71 26.75
CA ALA A 730 -31.27 10.72 27.76
C ALA A 730 -31.71 12.08 27.17
N GLY A 731 -32.49 12.05 26.08
CA GLY A 731 -32.97 13.25 25.40
C GLY A 731 -31.94 13.96 24.51
N ARG A 732 -30.75 13.38 24.34
CA ARG A 732 -29.71 13.91 23.42
C ARG A 732 -29.64 13.06 22.16
N ALA A 733 -29.68 13.72 21.01
CA ALA A 733 -29.47 13.08 19.72
C ALA A 733 -27.98 12.84 19.48
N GLY A 734 -27.65 11.66 18.97
CA GLY A 734 -26.30 11.27 18.51
C GLY A 734 -26.36 10.73 17.09
N GLU A 735 -25.31 10.93 16.33
CA GLU A 735 -25.17 10.39 14.98
C GLU A 735 -23.82 9.69 14.83
N VAL A 736 -23.83 8.49 14.23
CA VAL A 736 -22.63 7.74 13.86
C VAL A 736 -22.72 7.37 12.39
N VAL A 737 -21.66 7.62 11.65
CA VAL A 737 -21.55 7.30 10.22
C VAL A 737 -20.34 6.40 9.99
N ILE A 738 -20.56 5.24 9.36
CA ILE A 738 -19.50 4.27 9.06
C ILE A 738 -19.49 3.96 7.57
N GLY A 739 -18.34 4.14 6.95
CA GLY A 739 -18.10 3.76 5.55
C GLY A 739 -17.74 2.29 5.40
N PHE A 740 -18.20 1.68 4.31
CA PHE A 740 -17.85 0.32 3.90
C PHE A 740 -17.86 0.19 2.37
N ARG A 741 -17.20 -0.86 1.86
CA ARG A 741 -17.12 -1.15 0.43
C ARG A 741 -17.83 -2.47 0.13
N VAL A 742 -18.69 -2.47 -0.90
CA VAL A 742 -19.26 -3.68 -1.48
C VAL A 742 -18.35 -4.16 -2.60
N VAL A 743 -17.91 -5.42 -2.50
CA VAL A 743 -17.06 -6.11 -3.48
C VAL A 743 -17.85 -7.24 -4.15
N PRO A 744 -17.37 -7.75 -5.31
CA PRO A 744 -18.03 -8.84 -6.05
C PRO A 744 -18.30 -10.09 -5.22
#